data_0b990d2560c7828e88e6c46f3e556a1f
#
_entry.id   0b990d2560c7828e88e6c46f3e556a1f
#
_cell.length_a   1.000
_cell.length_b   1.000
_cell.length_c   1.000
_cell.angle_alpha   90.00
_cell.angle_beta   90.00
_cell.angle_gamma   90.00
#
_symmetry.space_group_name_H-M   'P 1'
#
loop_
_entity.id
_entity.type
_entity.pdbx_description
1 polymer ?
#
loop_
_entity_poly.entity_id
_entity_poly.type
_entity_poly.pdbx_seq_one_letter_code
_entity_poly.pdbx_strand_id
1 'polypeptide(L)'
;MKTAIILSLLSFLFHIQTNAQNTIEGRVTDKVTRQPLESATVTLQQEGDGNIINYTLTDVDGRFQLSSSSLKDRIITVFYMGYRKKTVPVLAGRPLTIELEQEAIMLKEVQIRSGRVWGRQDTLKYDLTRFASSKDRNVSDVLKKLPGINVEENGTIKYNGKAISNLYVEGMDVSGGRYNQINNNLKADAVQAAEVIEGHQPIKSLRGKTFTDDVALNLKLKPEVRSKWIYTVMAGGGYGEKALYDASFNALQLSRNRQTVYTYKANNTGRNLFSDQQKLASGNSFDRVTDSNLPIFLPLPEPAMPLSQKRLLFNETHTASANRLYRLDEEKQLRFQLGYIHDRTTRQYGSEEIYYFVQDTVHTATNRHDRLKTDCLNAEVNYEDNTVSRYTRENFSFAGTWKSGVSDITGDNAIFQKIKNSQWELKNHFNQLYTKEKYTWGIRSYIRYTHCPASLTVAHRNLPILFADNMLIANCIYHRNELSSPDNISENTYRTVIGQTHESILAEYEEMNTGNAYTDNVLYGMRKINGVNYQLTGGFCGELSSVKQENAYSAHSYSFYTVPRIEWERNDFLFTAATTVRWSHLPKQSYSRFCVSPFFCFRYKFTPRWKMSLLGSLDESEGGLKDIYPFRYREDYRTVVKHTGKVPVTVRQLYTCYLEYKNTIKEFFWTLSASYSHNRYNLITERNYKDGNFYLSSVERNHSSHSYTLNTIGSKGIYDWNLKTSLELTLARNEGKQLNEGIVQDYRYDYLCIEPKIVWAPSVFFEAEYKATVSCVGGGIGEDTSLDPLWEVAQRLTLSLEFHDTEFRLSGEHFYNDLSKNQHLNIWLADVSLIHKVGKWRFAASAINLFNKEQYRYTLYSAVQSYTSWIKLRPREFMVSVQYQW
;
A
#
# COMPACT_ATOMS: atom_id res chain seq x y z
N MET A 1 -18.02 -27.25 21.74
CA MET A 1 -16.74 -26.57 21.92
C MET A 1 -16.64 -25.23 21.18
N LYS A 2 -17.20 -25.07 19.97
CA LYS A 2 -17.08 -23.80 19.16
C LYS A 2 -17.78 -22.59 19.82
N THR A 3 -18.90 -22.79 20.49
CA THR A 3 -19.64 -21.73 21.22
C THR A 3 -18.98 -21.29 22.53
N ALA A 4 -18.25 -22.19 23.18
CA ALA A 4 -17.56 -21.88 24.44
C ALA A 4 -16.31 -21.00 24.24
N ILE A 5 -15.63 -21.10 23.09
CA ILE A 5 -14.45 -20.28 22.77
C ILE A 5 -14.87 -18.84 22.45
N ILE A 6 -15.99 -18.67 21.74
CA ILE A 6 -16.52 -17.33 21.41
C ILE A 6 -17.02 -16.62 22.68
N LEU A 7 -17.69 -17.34 23.58
CA LEU A 7 -18.10 -16.77 24.87
C LEU A 7 -16.90 -16.48 25.79
N SER A 8 -15.83 -17.30 25.73
CA SER A 8 -14.60 -17.05 26.48
C SER A 8 -13.83 -15.84 25.97
N LEU A 9 -13.80 -15.60 24.65
CA LEU A 9 -13.22 -14.39 24.06
C LEU A 9 -14.05 -13.14 24.36
N LEU A 10 -15.38 -13.23 24.34
CA LEU A 10 -16.25 -12.14 24.76
C LEU A 10 -16.15 -11.85 26.26
N SER A 11 -16.00 -12.89 27.08
CA SER A 11 -15.79 -12.74 28.54
C SER A 11 -14.46 -12.06 28.88
N PHE A 12 -13.42 -12.29 28.09
CA PHE A 12 -12.11 -11.64 28.27
C PHE A 12 -12.14 -10.15 27.92
N LEU A 13 -13.04 -9.73 27.02
CA LEU A 13 -13.24 -8.32 26.64
C LEU A 13 -14.04 -7.54 27.71
N PHE A 14 -14.77 -8.20 28.63
CA PHE A 14 -15.60 -7.54 29.64
C PHE A 14 -14.93 -7.44 31.02
N HIS A 15 -13.73 -7.98 31.24
CA HIS A 15 -12.98 -7.72 32.48
C HIS A 15 -12.18 -6.41 32.38
N ILE A 16 -12.85 -5.31 32.00
CA ILE A 16 -12.36 -3.98 32.30
C ILE A 16 -12.62 -3.77 33.80
N GLN A 17 -11.60 -3.96 34.62
CA GLN A 17 -11.64 -3.48 36.00
C GLN A 17 -11.91 -1.97 35.94
N THR A 18 -13.10 -1.60 36.38
CA THR A 18 -13.42 -0.20 36.74
C THR A 18 -12.62 0.14 37.98
N ASN A 19 -11.36 0.56 37.78
CA ASN A 19 -10.65 1.25 38.86
C ASN A 19 -11.44 2.52 39.16
N ALA A 20 -11.90 2.69 40.36
CA ALA A 20 -12.50 3.91 40.84
C ALA A 20 -11.48 5.05 40.63
N GLN A 21 -11.70 5.86 39.64
CA GLN A 21 -10.83 7.01 39.36
C GLN A 21 -11.29 8.17 40.21
N ASN A 22 -10.39 8.69 41.06
CA ASN A 22 -10.65 9.93 41.77
C ASN A 22 -10.71 11.09 40.79
N THR A 23 -11.79 11.84 40.80
CA THR A 23 -12.01 13.02 39.96
C THR A 23 -11.49 14.26 40.68
N ILE A 24 -10.69 15.05 39.99
CA ILE A 24 -10.17 16.35 40.46
C ILE A 24 -10.87 17.40 39.61
N GLU A 25 -11.60 18.31 40.26
CA GLU A 25 -12.31 19.39 39.60
C GLU A 25 -11.78 20.74 40.05
N GLY A 26 -11.85 21.72 39.16
CA GLY A 26 -11.42 23.08 39.53
C GLY A 26 -11.81 24.11 38.47
N ARG A 27 -11.41 25.36 38.76
CA ARG A 27 -11.66 26.52 37.90
C ARG A 27 -10.40 27.36 37.76
N VAL A 28 -10.13 27.82 36.54
CA VAL A 28 -9.01 28.74 36.25
C VAL A 28 -9.55 30.11 35.88
N THR A 29 -9.06 31.17 36.57
CA THR A 29 -9.50 32.54 36.34
C THR A 29 -8.29 33.48 36.27
N ASP A 30 -8.49 34.64 35.66
CA ASP A 30 -7.57 35.76 35.73
C ASP A 30 -7.58 36.35 37.15
N LYS A 31 -6.44 36.60 37.73
CA LYS A 31 -6.30 37.10 39.11
C LYS A 31 -6.87 38.51 39.31
N VAL A 32 -6.77 39.38 38.28
CA VAL A 32 -7.17 40.78 38.35
C VAL A 32 -8.62 40.95 37.94
N THR A 33 -8.99 40.44 36.77
CA THR A 33 -10.32 40.62 36.17
C THR A 33 -11.37 39.61 36.67
N ARG A 34 -10.92 38.50 37.31
CA ARG A 34 -11.77 37.37 37.76
C ARG A 34 -12.52 36.67 36.64
N GLN A 35 -12.20 36.99 35.38
CA GLN A 35 -12.80 36.32 34.23
C GLN A 35 -12.29 34.89 34.09
N PRO A 36 -13.14 33.93 33.65
CA PRO A 36 -12.71 32.57 33.38
C PRO A 36 -11.73 32.54 32.21
N LEU A 37 -10.74 31.68 32.30
CA LEU A 37 -9.75 31.47 31.25
C LEU A 37 -10.09 30.17 30.52
N GLU A 38 -10.71 30.31 29.33
CA GLU A 38 -11.06 29.22 28.44
C GLU A 38 -9.81 28.66 27.74
N SER A 39 -9.77 27.33 27.52
CA SER A 39 -8.64 26.66 26.86
C SER A 39 -7.29 26.77 27.58
N ALA A 40 -7.27 27.04 28.87
CA ALA A 40 -6.06 26.93 29.67
C ALA A 40 -5.66 25.47 29.83
N THR A 41 -4.39 25.16 29.59
CA THR A 41 -3.86 23.80 29.73
C THR A 41 -3.65 23.45 31.18
N VAL A 42 -4.33 22.41 31.68
CA VAL A 42 -4.20 21.92 33.04
C VAL A 42 -3.58 20.54 33.03
N THR A 43 -2.41 20.36 33.63
CA THR A 43 -1.69 19.09 33.68
C THR A 43 -1.61 18.58 35.10
N LEU A 44 -1.86 17.28 35.28
CA LEU A 44 -1.66 16.56 36.54
C LEU A 44 -0.30 15.86 36.48
N GLN A 45 0.53 16.11 37.47
CA GLN A 45 1.92 15.63 37.56
C GLN A 45 2.16 14.95 38.90
N GLN A 46 3.23 14.13 38.96
CA GLN A 46 3.74 13.62 40.21
C GLN A 46 4.70 14.68 40.82
N GLU A 47 4.58 14.92 42.09
CA GLU A 47 5.49 15.83 42.80
C GLU A 47 6.92 15.26 42.81
N GLY A 48 7.87 16.07 42.40
CA GLY A 48 9.31 15.71 42.31
C GLY A 48 9.79 15.08 41.01
N ASP A 49 8.93 14.49 40.18
CA ASP A 49 9.33 13.79 38.94
C ASP A 49 8.97 14.59 37.68
N GLY A 50 8.00 15.53 37.78
CA GLY A 50 7.56 16.35 36.65
C GLY A 50 6.84 15.62 35.54
N ASN A 51 6.65 14.31 35.62
CA ASN A 51 5.95 13.50 34.64
C ASN A 51 4.46 13.80 34.61
N ILE A 52 3.90 14.06 33.41
CA ILE A 52 2.48 14.33 33.22
C ILE A 52 1.71 13.01 33.23
N ILE A 53 0.80 12.89 34.22
CA ILE A 53 -0.06 11.72 34.41
C ILE A 53 -1.35 11.86 33.61
N ASN A 54 -1.94 13.07 33.60
CA ASN A 54 -3.14 13.40 32.85
C ASN A 54 -3.18 14.89 32.52
N TYR A 55 -3.97 15.31 31.55
CA TYR A 55 -4.15 16.73 31.21
C TYR A 55 -5.56 16.97 30.66
N THR A 56 -6.00 18.22 30.74
CA THR A 56 -7.26 18.71 30.16
C THR A 56 -7.11 20.19 29.78
N LEU A 57 -8.09 20.71 29.04
CA LEU A 57 -8.25 22.13 28.81
C LEU A 57 -9.45 22.63 29.61
N THR A 58 -9.43 23.89 30.04
CA THR A 58 -10.59 24.53 30.65
C THR A 58 -11.65 24.85 29.64
N ASP A 59 -12.94 24.70 30.08
CA ASP A 59 -14.13 25.09 29.29
C ASP A 59 -14.33 26.63 29.27
N VAL A 60 -15.43 27.06 28.62
CA VAL A 60 -15.82 28.49 28.51
C VAL A 60 -16.03 29.19 29.89
N ASP A 61 -16.35 28.42 30.93
CA ASP A 61 -16.50 28.89 32.31
C ASP A 61 -15.17 28.81 33.10
N GLY A 62 -14.08 28.41 32.42
CA GLY A 62 -12.77 28.18 33.03
C GLY A 62 -12.69 26.90 33.88
N ARG A 63 -13.67 26.00 33.81
CA ARG A 63 -13.71 24.76 34.60
C ARG A 63 -12.90 23.67 33.96
N PHE A 64 -12.33 22.80 34.78
CA PHE A 64 -11.62 21.61 34.33
C PHE A 64 -11.95 20.39 35.18
N GLN A 65 -11.79 19.22 34.59
CA GLN A 65 -11.96 17.94 35.27
C GLN A 65 -10.83 17.01 34.84
N LEU A 66 -10.19 16.39 35.84
CA LEU A 66 -9.11 15.41 35.65
C LEU A 66 -9.38 14.16 36.48
N SER A 67 -9.06 13.00 35.93
CA SER A 67 -9.16 11.73 36.66
C SER A 67 -7.76 11.17 37.00
N SER A 68 -7.63 10.61 38.19
CA SER A 68 -6.39 9.96 38.65
C SER A 68 -6.70 8.70 39.47
N SER A 69 -5.86 7.71 39.33
CA SER A 69 -5.91 6.48 40.13
C SER A 69 -5.46 6.67 41.58
N SER A 70 -4.71 7.74 41.89
CA SER A 70 -4.25 8.13 43.23
C SER A 70 -4.13 9.63 43.31
N LEU A 71 -4.51 10.21 44.46
CA LEU A 71 -4.35 11.64 44.75
C LEU A 71 -3.09 11.97 45.58
N LYS A 72 -2.39 10.96 46.05
CA LYS A 72 -1.19 11.14 46.89
C LYS A 72 -0.02 11.63 46.05
N ASP A 73 0.67 12.66 46.55
CA ASP A 73 1.88 13.28 45.94
C ASP A 73 1.58 13.75 44.49
N ARG A 74 0.43 14.43 44.30
CA ARG A 74 0.00 14.99 43.00
C ARG A 74 -0.02 16.52 43.03
N ILE A 75 0.45 17.09 41.91
CA ILE A 75 0.40 18.53 41.66
C ILE A 75 -0.32 18.84 40.35
N ILE A 76 -1.03 19.95 40.32
CA ILE A 76 -1.63 20.48 39.10
C ILE A 76 -0.80 21.69 38.67
N THR A 77 -0.43 21.67 37.40
CA THR A 77 0.24 22.81 36.76
C THR A 77 -0.68 23.37 35.69
N VAL A 78 -0.96 24.66 35.73
CA VAL A 78 -1.78 25.37 34.76
C VAL A 78 -0.91 26.31 33.95
N PHE A 79 -1.10 26.25 32.63
CA PHE A 79 -0.48 27.12 31.65
C PHE A 79 -1.53 27.77 30.77
N TYR A 80 -1.42 29.08 30.56
CA TYR A 80 -2.22 29.84 29.62
C TYR A 80 -1.35 30.89 28.92
N MET A 81 -1.56 31.13 27.64
CA MET A 81 -0.74 32.06 26.86
C MET A 81 -0.89 33.48 27.41
N GLY A 82 0.22 34.13 27.72
CA GLY A 82 0.23 35.47 28.29
C GLY A 82 0.07 35.54 29.82
N TYR A 83 0.10 34.38 30.49
CA TYR A 83 0.00 34.28 31.96
C TYR A 83 1.17 33.50 32.55
N ARG A 84 1.47 33.81 33.78
CA ARG A 84 2.49 33.13 34.57
C ARG A 84 2.02 31.73 34.94
N LYS A 85 2.83 30.72 34.60
CA LYS A 85 2.59 29.33 34.98
C LYS A 85 2.41 29.17 36.47
N LYS A 86 1.38 28.46 36.91
CA LYS A 86 1.09 28.23 38.31
C LYS A 86 0.96 26.74 38.60
N THR A 87 1.64 26.32 39.68
CA THR A 87 1.56 24.95 40.21
C THR A 87 0.93 24.94 41.57
N VAL A 88 -0.02 24.01 41.81
CA VAL A 88 -0.73 23.88 43.09
C VAL A 88 -0.82 22.37 43.45
N PRO A 89 -0.69 22.00 44.74
CA PRO A 89 -0.89 20.62 45.17
C PRO A 89 -2.35 20.24 45.07
N VAL A 90 -2.62 18.94 44.80
CA VAL A 90 -3.99 18.39 44.78
C VAL A 90 -4.44 18.12 46.21
N LEU A 91 -5.54 18.75 46.63
CA LEU A 91 -6.21 18.48 47.90
C LEU A 91 -7.45 17.61 47.65
N ALA A 92 -7.52 16.49 48.33
CA ALA A 92 -8.65 15.55 48.18
C ALA A 92 -9.96 16.20 48.62
N GLY A 93 -11.02 16.06 47.81
CA GLY A 93 -12.40 16.39 48.13
C GLY A 93 -12.75 17.89 48.05
N ARG A 94 -11.89 18.74 47.54
CA ARG A 94 -12.21 20.18 47.35
C ARG A 94 -11.93 20.61 45.91
N PRO A 95 -12.90 21.30 45.25
CA PRO A 95 -12.62 21.89 43.93
C PRO A 95 -11.54 22.96 44.04
N LEU A 96 -10.62 22.97 43.08
CA LEU A 96 -9.48 23.87 43.06
C LEU A 96 -9.83 25.17 42.33
N THR A 97 -9.60 26.32 42.94
CA THR A 97 -9.64 27.63 42.28
C THR A 97 -8.22 28.10 41.99
N ILE A 98 -7.86 28.22 40.74
CA ILE A 98 -6.50 28.58 40.32
C ILE A 98 -6.55 29.95 39.60
N GLU A 99 -5.97 30.94 40.21
CA GLU A 99 -5.88 32.30 39.67
C GLU A 99 -4.51 32.48 38.99
N LEU A 100 -4.52 32.86 37.71
CA LEU A 100 -3.31 33.15 36.96
C LEU A 100 -3.04 34.68 36.88
N GLU A 101 -1.78 35.04 36.97
CA GLU A 101 -1.33 36.41 36.80
C GLU A 101 -0.89 36.64 35.36
N GLN A 102 -1.31 37.76 34.74
CA GLN A 102 -0.81 38.15 33.42
C GLN A 102 0.67 38.44 33.50
N GLU A 103 1.44 37.85 32.62
CA GLU A 103 2.86 38.07 32.48
C GLU A 103 3.18 38.24 30.99
N ALA A 104 3.78 39.38 30.62
CA ALA A 104 4.24 39.59 29.26
C ALA A 104 5.49 38.75 29.02
N ILE A 105 5.27 37.46 28.73
CA ILE A 105 6.35 36.52 28.45
C ILE A 105 6.68 36.56 26.95
N MET A 106 7.87 36.94 26.61
CA MET A 106 8.48 36.51 25.35
C MET A 106 8.64 34.98 25.44
N LEU A 107 7.77 34.26 24.75
CA LEU A 107 7.68 32.79 24.75
C LEU A 107 9.02 32.18 24.32
N LYS A 108 9.85 31.79 25.29
CA LYS A 108 10.70 30.61 25.08
C LYS A 108 9.74 29.42 25.05
N GLU A 109 9.69 28.73 23.94
CA GLU A 109 8.91 27.51 23.75
C GLU A 109 9.18 26.55 24.94
N VAL A 110 8.21 26.40 25.84
CA VAL A 110 8.30 25.42 26.93
C VAL A 110 7.98 24.08 26.29
N GLN A 111 8.99 23.38 25.82
CA GLN A 111 8.86 21.98 25.45
C GLN A 111 8.57 21.17 26.72
N ILE A 112 7.30 20.88 26.95
CA ILE A 112 6.92 19.88 27.94
C ILE A 112 7.34 18.53 27.35
N ARG A 113 8.51 18.04 27.74
CA ARG A 113 9.00 16.71 27.34
C ARG A 113 8.25 15.63 28.14
N SER A 114 7.00 15.40 27.79
CA SER A 114 6.22 14.30 28.32
C SER A 114 6.45 13.07 27.46
N GLY A 115 7.18 12.08 27.97
CA GLY A 115 7.36 10.81 27.30
C GLY A 115 8.20 10.87 26.01
N ARG A 116 8.30 9.75 25.31
CA ARG A 116 8.97 9.62 24.00
C ARG A 116 8.04 9.95 22.82
N VAL A 117 6.74 10.16 23.09
CA VAL A 117 5.71 10.54 22.13
C VAL A 117 4.91 11.71 22.71
N TRP A 118 4.81 12.80 21.98
CA TRP A 118 3.99 13.95 22.36
C TRP A 118 3.31 14.56 21.14
N GLY A 119 2.18 15.24 21.36
CA GLY A 119 1.39 15.85 20.30
C GLY A 119 0.98 17.28 20.60
N ARG A 120 0.85 18.08 19.57
CA ARG A 120 0.26 19.41 19.60
C ARG A 120 -0.67 19.57 18.41
N GLN A 121 -1.96 19.81 18.65
CA GLN A 121 -2.98 19.92 17.59
C GLN A 121 -2.97 18.68 16.70
N ASP A 122 -2.73 18.85 15.39
CA ASP A 122 -2.76 17.79 14.39
C ASP A 122 -1.39 17.14 14.14
N THR A 123 -0.39 17.44 14.95
CA THR A 123 0.97 16.91 14.79
C THR A 123 1.39 16.07 15.99
N LEU A 124 1.73 14.81 15.74
CA LEU A 124 2.28 13.89 16.71
C LEU A 124 3.78 13.75 16.46
N LYS A 125 4.60 13.96 17.51
CA LYS A 125 6.06 13.86 17.43
C LYS A 125 6.58 12.66 18.21
N TYR A 126 7.48 11.91 17.58
CA TYR A 126 8.24 10.82 18.17
C TYR A 126 9.71 11.22 18.29
N ASP A 127 10.27 11.12 19.49
CA ASP A 127 11.72 11.27 19.71
C ASP A 127 12.42 9.97 19.30
N LEU A 128 12.94 9.91 18.08
CA LEU A 128 13.54 8.69 17.54
C LEU A 128 14.77 8.25 18.34
N THR A 129 15.44 9.15 19.05
CA THR A 129 16.61 8.79 19.87
C THR A 129 16.25 7.87 21.04
N ARG A 130 14.99 7.88 21.48
CA ARG A 130 14.46 7.02 22.55
C ARG A 130 13.87 5.69 22.06
N PHE A 131 13.69 5.53 20.74
CA PHE A 131 13.21 4.29 20.12
C PHE A 131 14.35 3.54 19.41
N ALA A 132 15.36 4.28 18.96
CA ALA A 132 16.48 3.72 18.24
C ALA A 132 17.39 2.89 19.16
N SER A 133 17.89 1.78 18.61
CA SER A 133 18.94 0.96 19.19
C SER A 133 20.19 0.94 18.30
N SER A 134 21.31 0.46 18.82
CA SER A 134 22.56 0.25 18.06
C SER A 134 22.40 -0.72 16.88
N LYS A 135 21.35 -1.55 16.91
CA LYS A 135 21.00 -2.56 15.90
C LYS A 135 20.26 -1.97 14.69
N ASP A 136 19.66 -0.77 14.85
CA ASP A 136 18.92 -0.12 13.78
C ASP A 136 19.89 0.43 12.73
N ARG A 137 19.71 0.03 11.50
CA ARG A 137 20.59 0.40 10.38
C ARG A 137 20.11 1.66 9.69
N ASN A 138 18.80 1.72 9.48
CA ASN A 138 18.16 2.80 8.73
C ASN A 138 16.89 3.26 9.45
N VAL A 139 16.32 4.36 8.96
CA VAL A 139 15.13 4.96 9.55
C VAL A 139 13.95 3.98 9.56
N SER A 140 13.81 3.10 8.55
CA SER A 140 12.74 2.11 8.51
C SER A 140 12.74 1.17 9.72
N ASP A 141 13.92 0.80 10.23
CA ASP A 141 14.05 -0.08 11.41
C ASP A 141 13.51 0.62 12.67
N VAL A 142 13.77 1.92 12.82
CA VAL A 142 13.24 2.70 13.96
C VAL A 142 11.73 2.94 13.80
N LEU A 143 11.25 3.24 12.59
CA LEU A 143 9.83 3.50 12.34
C LEU A 143 8.95 2.28 12.70
N LYS A 144 9.44 1.06 12.50
CA LYS A 144 8.74 -0.18 12.90
C LYS A 144 8.47 -0.25 14.42
N LYS A 145 9.28 0.41 15.24
CA LYS A 145 9.19 0.44 16.71
C LYS A 145 8.19 1.47 17.22
N LEU A 146 7.75 2.41 16.37
CA LEU A 146 6.87 3.51 16.79
C LEU A 146 5.43 3.04 16.95
N PRO A 147 4.78 3.29 18.12
CA PRO A 147 3.36 3.01 18.32
C PRO A 147 2.48 3.73 17.29
N GLY A 148 1.45 3.05 16.75
CA GLY A 148 0.58 3.59 15.71
C GLY A 148 1.17 3.55 14.30
N ILE A 149 2.47 3.34 14.14
CA ILE A 149 3.13 3.22 12.83
C ILE A 149 3.37 1.75 12.50
N ASN A 150 3.03 1.36 11.29
CA ASN A 150 3.34 0.05 10.71
C ASN A 150 4.12 0.25 9.40
N VAL A 151 5.20 -0.50 9.21
CA VAL A 151 5.96 -0.54 7.97
C VAL A 151 5.81 -1.95 7.38
N GLU A 152 5.21 -2.03 6.21
CA GLU A 152 4.99 -3.27 5.48
C GLU A 152 6.28 -3.81 4.83
N GLU A 153 6.26 -5.03 4.33
CA GLU A 153 7.44 -5.65 3.68
C GLU A 153 7.89 -4.92 2.41
N ASN A 154 6.94 -4.37 1.66
CA ASN A 154 7.23 -3.53 0.48
C ASN A 154 7.74 -2.13 0.85
N GLY A 155 7.76 -1.80 2.14
CA GLY A 155 8.16 -0.49 2.67
C GLY A 155 7.04 0.52 2.83
N THR A 156 5.78 0.17 2.55
CA THR A 156 4.64 1.06 2.77
C THR A 156 4.51 1.41 4.25
N ILE A 157 4.52 2.71 4.55
CA ILE A 157 4.34 3.22 5.91
C ILE A 157 2.86 3.52 6.09
N LYS A 158 2.27 2.94 7.14
CA LYS A 158 0.89 3.21 7.57
C LYS A 158 0.88 3.82 8.97
N TYR A 159 0.01 4.79 9.17
CA TYR A 159 -0.31 5.34 10.49
C TYR A 159 -1.78 5.04 10.80
N ASN A 160 -2.03 4.34 11.92
CA ASN A 160 -3.37 3.86 12.30
C ASN A 160 -4.11 3.16 11.13
N GLY A 161 -3.40 2.29 10.39
CA GLY A 161 -3.94 1.57 9.24
C GLY A 161 -4.00 2.35 7.92
N LYS A 162 -3.80 3.68 7.91
CA LYS A 162 -3.80 4.52 6.71
C LYS A 162 -2.40 4.69 6.16
N ALA A 163 -2.21 4.44 4.86
CA ALA A 163 -0.96 4.75 4.17
C ALA A 163 -0.69 6.26 4.18
N ILE A 164 0.56 6.65 4.40
CA ILE A 164 0.94 8.06 4.39
C ILE A 164 0.83 8.66 2.98
N SER A 165 0.35 9.90 2.90
CA SER A 165 0.24 10.64 1.64
C SER A 165 1.58 11.20 1.17
N ASN A 166 2.45 11.57 2.11
CA ASN A 166 3.76 12.16 1.83
C ASN A 166 4.78 11.77 2.89
N LEU A 167 6.05 11.63 2.46
CA LEU A 167 7.19 11.59 3.37
C LEU A 167 8.08 12.80 3.09
N TYR A 168 8.31 13.59 4.11
CA TYR A 168 9.19 14.76 4.08
C TYR A 168 10.47 14.49 4.88
N VAL A 169 11.56 15.09 4.43
CA VAL A 169 12.78 15.28 5.21
C VAL A 169 13.05 16.77 5.32
N GLU A 170 13.11 17.30 6.54
CA GLU A 170 13.21 18.75 6.78
C GLU A 170 12.13 19.57 6.03
N GLY A 171 10.94 19.01 5.87
CA GLY A 171 9.79 19.64 5.22
C GLY A 171 9.78 19.59 3.71
N MET A 172 10.65 18.82 3.05
CA MET A 172 10.73 18.67 1.60
C MET A 172 10.65 17.20 1.18
N ASP A 173 10.02 16.90 0.03
CA ASP A 173 9.89 15.57 -0.54
C ASP A 173 10.75 15.41 -1.81
N VAL A 174 12.02 14.99 -1.62
CA VAL A 174 12.93 14.68 -2.73
C VAL A 174 12.56 13.40 -3.46
N SER A 175 11.87 12.49 -2.78
CA SER A 175 11.55 11.16 -3.30
C SER A 175 10.33 11.12 -4.22
N GLY A 176 9.48 12.16 -4.19
CA GLY A 176 8.25 12.18 -4.98
C GLY A 176 7.32 11.01 -4.69
N GLY A 177 7.30 10.56 -3.43
CA GLY A 177 6.52 9.41 -3.00
C GLY A 177 7.23 8.05 -3.12
N ARG A 178 8.46 7.99 -3.68
CA ARG A 178 9.31 6.79 -3.72
C ARG A 178 10.20 6.72 -2.47
N TYR A 179 9.60 6.85 -1.30
CA TYR A 179 10.31 7.11 -0.04
C TYR A 179 11.14 5.92 0.49
N ASN A 180 11.05 4.72 -0.10
CA ASN A 180 11.98 3.63 0.22
C ASN A 180 13.43 3.99 -0.06
N GLN A 181 13.68 4.89 -1.02
CA GLN A 181 15.02 5.42 -1.28
C GLN A 181 15.59 6.22 -0.10
N ILE A 182 14.71 6.79 0.73
CA ILE A 182 15.09 7.47 1.98
C ILE A 182 15.09 6.48 3.13
N ASN A 183 13.99 5.76 3.36
CA ASN A 183 13.82 4.87 4.50
C ASN A 183 14.89 3.80 4.61
N ASN A 184 15.31 3.22 3.48
CA ASN A 184 16.26 2.12 3.44
C ASN A 184 17.74 2.59 3.39
N ASN A 185 17.99 3.89 3.17
CA ASN A 185 19.35 4.40 2.96
C ASN A 185 19.74 5.53 3.93
N LEU A 186 18.78 6.19 4.58
CA LEU A 186 19.06 7.17 5.63
C LEU A 186 19.33 6.44 6.94
N LYS A 187 20.47 6.73 7.57
CA LYS A 187 20.87 6.13 8.86
C LYS A 187 19.85 6.40 9.96
N ALA A 188 19.63 5.42 10.82
CA ALA A 188 18.80 5.57 12.01
C ALA A 188 19.29 6.70 12.93
N ASP A 189 20.60 6.79 13.14
CA ASP A 189 21.25 7.78 13.99
C ASP A 189 21.30 9.20 13.41
N ALA A 190 21.00 9.35 12.11
CA ALA A 190 20.93 10.66 11.44
C ALA A 190 19.64 11.44 11.77
N VAL A 191 18.59 10.75 12.26
CA VAL A 191 17.28 11.35 12.48
C VAL A 191 17.05 11.56 13.97
N GLN A 192 16.59 12.76 14.32
CA GLN A 192 16.27 13.16 15.69
C GLN A 192 14.82 12.83 16.05
N ALA A 193 13.89 13.19 15.15
CA ALA A 193 12.46 13.03 15.42
C ALA A 193 11.68 12.68 14.14
N ALA A 194 10.53 12.01 14.32
CA ALA A 194 9.52 11.83 13.30
C ALA A 194 8.24 12.57 13.71
N GLU A 195 7.71 13.37 12.79
CA GLU A 195 6.47 14.13 12.98
C GLU A 195 5.39 13.55 12.09
N VAL A 196 4.33 13.00 12.68
CA VAL A 196 3.11 12.58 11.98
C VAL A 196 2.15 13.76 11.95
N ILE A 197 1.77 14.18 10.76
CA ILE A 197 0.87 15.32 10.53
C ILE A 197 -0.46 14.74 10.05
N GLU A 198 -1.47 14.77 10.91
CA GLU A 198 -2.83 14.34 10.61
C GLU A 198 -3.60 15.46 9.89
N GLY A 199 -4.55 15.09 9.01
CA GLY A 199 -5.29 16.08 8.23
C GLY A 199 -4.38 16.92 7.34
N HIS A 200 -3.33 16.31 6.80
CA HIS A 200 -2.29 17.01 6.08
C HIS A 200 -2.79 17.66 4.80
N GLN A 201 -2.80 19.00 4.74
CA GLN A 201 -3.08 19.78 3.54
C GLN A 201 -1.79 20.45 3.06
N PRO A 202 -1.11 19.88 2.04
CA PRO A 202 0.13 20.44 1.52
C PRO A 202 -0.07 21.77 0.80
N ILE A 203 -1.23 21.99 0.18
CA ILE A 203 -1.53 23.21 -0.58
C ILE A 203 -1.88 24.33 0.41
N LYS A 204 -1.00 25.34 0.51
CA LYS A 204 -1.15 26.43 1.49
C LYS A 204 -2.46 27.22 1.29
N SER A 205 -2.88 27.42 0.04
CA SER A 205 -4.11 28.15 -0.29
C SER A 205 -5.40 27.43 0.13
N LEU A 206 -5.34 26.11 0.39
CA LEU A 206 -6.47 25.30 0.82
C LEU A 206 -6.48 24.99 2.32
N ARG A 207 -5.43 25.34 3.06
CA ARG A 207 -5.35 25.11 4.52
C ARG A 207 -6.47 25.85 5.24
N GLY A 208 -7.17 25.13 6.13
CA GLY A 208 -8.32 25.66 6.88
C GLY A 208 -9.56 25.94 6.01
N LYS A 209 -9.53 25.58 4.73
CA LYS A 209 -10.66 25.74 3.81
C LYS A 209 -11.23 24.42 3.33
N THR A 210 -10.38 23.43 3.08
CA THR A 210 -10.81 22.08 2.69
C THR A 210 -10.33 21.09 3.71
N PHE A 211 -11.22 20.16 4.04
CA PHE A 211 -10.88 19.04 4.89
C PHE A 211 -10.09 17.98 4.10
N THR A 212 -9.12 17.38 4.75
CA THR A 212 -8.41 16.20 4.27
C THR A 212 -8.16 15.20 5.40
N ASP A 213 -8.19 13.93 5.09
CA ASP A 213 -7.86 12.82 5.98
C ASP A 213 -6.42 12.30 5.74
N ASP A 214 -5.69 12.96 4.86
CA ASP A 214 -4.33 12.57 4.50
C ASP A 214 -3.41 12.69 5.72
N VAL A 215 -2.47 11.76 5.82
CA VAL A 215 -1.46 11.75 6.87
C VAL A 215 -0.09 11.87 6.23
N ALA A 216 0.73 12.79 6.70
CA ALA A 216 2.12 12.91 6.26
C ALA A 216 3.10 12.59 7.38
N LEU A 217 4.28 12.10 7.02
CA LEU A 217 5.40 11.86 7.91
C LEU A 217 6.55 12.81 7.55
N ASN A 218 7.07 13.54 8.54
CA ASN A 218 8.22 14.43 8.37
C ASN A 218 9.36 14.02 9.29
N LEU A 219 10.51 13.72 8.70
CA LEU A 219 11.73 13.35 9.41
C LEU A 219 12.58 14.60 9.70
N LYS A 220 12.93 14.81 10.95
CA LYS A 220 13.85 15.86 11.41
C LYS A 220 15.24 15.29 11.61
N LEU A 221 16.19 15.85 10.90
CA LEU A 221 17.58 15.43 11.00
C LEU A 221 18.27 16.06 12.21
N LYS A 222 19.25 15.35 12.75
CA LYS A 222 20.17 15.95 13.73
C LYS A 222 20.97 17.10 13.09
N PRO A 223 21.29 18.17 13.85
CA PRO A 223 22.01 19.32 13.31
C PRO A 223 23.35 18.97 12.63
N GLU A 224 24.07 17.99 13.17
CA GLU A 224 25.37 17.55 12.68
C GLU A 224 25.34 16.91 11.30
N VAL A 225 24.19 16.37 10.87
CA VAL A 225 24.01 15.62 9.62
C VAL A 225 23.43 16.52 8.52
N ARG A 226 22.75 17.62 8.90
CA ARG A 226 22.13 18.52 7.93
C ARG A 226 23.15 19.06 6.94
N SER A 227 22.78 19.02 5.67
CA SER A 227 23.61 19.53 4.54
C SER A 227 24.89 18.76 4.24
N LYS A 228 25.28 17.79 5.07
CA LYS A 228 26.41 16.94 4.79
C LYS A 228 26.06 15.82 3.82
N TRP A 229 27.04 15.38 3.07
CA TRP A 229 26.91 14.14 2.29
C TRP A 229 27.00 12.92 3.21
N ILE A 230 26.08 12.00 3.02
CA ILE A 230 26.06 10.67 3.64
C ILE A 230 26.32 9.69 2.51
N TYR A 231 27.41 8.97 2.59
CA TYR A 231 27.73 7.93 1.61
C TYR A 231 27.67 6.56 2.27
N THR A 232 27.14 5.58 1.53
CA THR A 232 27.18 4.18 1.94
C THR A 232 27.56 3.33 0.74
N VAL A 233 28.59 2.55 0.89
CA VAL A 233 29.03 1.55 -0.10
C VAL A 233 28.98 0.18 0.54
N MET A 234 28.42 -0.79 -0.15
CA MET A 234 28.37 -2.18 0.29
C MET A 234 28.70 -3.09 -0.87
N ALA A 235 29.53 -4.08 -0.63
CA ALA A 235 29.82 -5.17 -1.55
C ALA A 235 29.75 -6.50 -0.79
N GLY A 236 29.09 -7.48 -1.36
CA GLY A 236 28.98 -8.82 -0.82
C GLY A 236 29.11 -9.87 -1.91
N GLY A 237 29.67 -11.00 -1.53
CA GLY A 237 29.79 -12.19 -2.35
C GLY A 237 29.38 -13.42 -1.57
N GLY A 238 28.94 -14.46 -2.26
CA GLY A 238 28.50 -15.68 -1.61
C GLY A 238 28.33 -16.84 -2.58
N TYR A 239 27.79 -17.91 -2.04
CA TYR A 239 27.53 -19.12 -2.81
C TYR A 239 26.23 -19.80 -2.33
N GLY A 240 25.49 -20.34 -3.27
CA GLY A 240 24.31 -21.15 -3.10
C GLY A 240 24.21 -22.16 -4.24
N GLU A 241 23.11 -22.18 -5.00
CA GLU A 241 23.05 -22.94 -6.27
C GLU A 241 24.05 -22.40 -7.31
N LYS A 242 24.34 -21.11 -7.23
CA LYS A 242 25.32 -20.39 -8.04
C LYS A 242 26.05 -19.34 -7.22
N ALA A 243 27.07 -18.71 -7.81
CA ALA A 243 27.74 -17.57 -7.19
C ALA A 243 26.75 -16.43 -6.94
N LEU A 244 26.79 -15.85 -5.74
CA LEU A 244 25.92 -14.77 -5.31
C LEU A 244 26.70 -13.47 -5.20
N TYR A 245 26.01 -12.37 -5.50
CA TYR A 245 26.52 -11.02 -5.30
C TYR A 245 25.42 -10.08 -4.77
N ASP A 246 25.84 -9.12 -3.96
CA ASP A 246 25.00 -7.99 -3.51
C ASP A 246 25.88 -6.75 -3.39
N ALA A 247 25.57 -5.71 -4.12
CA ALA A 247 26.32 -4.46 -4.14
C ALA A 247 25.36 -3.26 -4.04
N SER A 248 25.77 -2.24 -3.31
CA SER A 248 25.04 -0.98 -3.27
C SER A 248 25.96 0.23 -3.07
N PHE A 249 25.59 1.30 -3.74
CA PHE A 249 26.14 2.64 -3.54
C PHE A 249 24.99 3.61 -3.30
N ASN A 250 25.06 4.38 -2.22
CA ASN A 250 24.07 5.41 -1.91
C ASN A 250 24.79 6.69 -1.49
N ALA A 251 24.35 7.80 -2.04
CA ALA A 251 24.83 9.15 -1.70
C ALA A 251 23.64 10.08 -1.46
N LEU A 252 23.52 10.58 -0.24
CA LEU A 252 22.44 11.44 0.18
C LEU A 252 23.00 12.78 0.67
N GLN A 253 22.42 13.88 0.22
CA GLN A 253 22.64 15.22 0.76
C GLN A 253 21.28 15.86 1.02
N LEU A 254 20.95 16.08 2.28
CA LEU A 254 19.65 16.55 2.71
C LEU A 254 19.80 17.90 3.43
N SER A 255 19.56 18.98 2.72
CA SER A 255 19.59 20.34 3.26
C SER A 255 18.21 21.00 3.11
N ARG A 256 18.04 22.19 3.73
CA ARG A 256 16.78 22.94 3.62
C ARG A 256 16.54 23.56 2.25
N ASN A 257 17.57 23.76 1.44
CA ASN A 257 17.46 24.41 0.13
C ASN A 257 17.69 23.44 -1.03
N ARG A 258 18.36 22.32 -0.79
CA ARG A 258 18.69 21.35 -1.81
C ARG A 258 18.75 19.95 -1.20
N GLN A 259 18.07 19.02 -1.84
CA GLN A 259 18.18 17.61 -1.49
C GLN A 259 18.57 16.80 -2.71
N THR A 260 19.48 15.87 -2.52
CA THR A 260 20.02 15.01 -3.58
C THR A 260 20.09 13.57 -3.06
N VAL A 261 19.63 12.62 -3.85
CA VAL A 261 19.69 11.19 -3.55
C VAL A 261 20.11 10.44 -4.80
N TYR A 262 21.28 9.81 -4.75
CA TYR A 262 21.77 8.91 -5.78
C TYR A 262 21.85 7.51 -5.20
N THR A 263 21.33 6.54 -5.93
CA THR A 263 21.42 5.13 -5.53
C THR A 263 21.78 4.26 -6.72
N TYR A 264 22.64 3.28 -6.48
CA TYR A 264 22.87 2.15 -7.37
C TYR A 264 22.87 0.88 -6.54
N LYS A 265 22.11 -0.12 -6.95
CA LYS A 265 22.08 -1.42 -6.29
C LYS A 265 22.04 -2.53 -7.32
N ALA A 266 22.74 -3.61 -7.02
CA ALA A 266 22.77 -4.80 -7.85
C ALA A 266 22.78 -6.05 -6.98
N ASN A 267 21.94 -7.05 -7.27
CA ASN A 267 21.96 -8.32 -6.55
C ASN A 267 21.36 -9.47 -7.34
N ASN A 268 21.76 -10.69 -6.93
CA ASN A 268 21.10 -11.93 -7.31
C ASN A 268 20.69 -12.79 -6.09
N THR A 269 20.48 -12.15 -4.94
CA THR A 269 20.24 -12.76 -3.63
C THR A 269 18.77 -12.83 -3.24
N GLY A 270 17.82 -12.67 -4.17
CA GLY A 270 16.39 -12.69 -3.90
C GLY A 270 15.84 -11.41 -3.30
N ARG A 271 16.64 -10.36 -3.14
CA ARG A 271 16.18 -9.06 -2.67
C ARG A 271 15.48 -8.31 -3.81
N ASN A 272 14.22 -7.96 -3.61
CA ASN A 272 13.45 -7.18 -4.58
C ASN A 272 13.84 -5.70 -4.54
N LEU A 273 14.47 -5.22 -5.60
CA LEU A 273 14.88 -3.82 -5.75
C LEU A 273 13.81 -2.94 -6.42
N PHE A 274 12.73 -3.50 -6.96
CA PHE A 274 11.62 -2.73 -7.52
C PHE A 274 10.95 -1.84 -6.47
N SER A 275 10.91 -2.29 -5.20
CA SER A 275 10.35 -1.54 -4.09
C SER A 275 11.01 -0.17 -3.88
N ASP A 276 12.28 0.01 -4.24
CA ASP A 276 12.98 1.29 -4.12
C ASP A 276 12.50 2.31 -5.17
N GLN A 277 11.99 1.86 -6.32
CA GLN A 277 11.46 2.71 -7.40
C GLN A 277 9.93 2.86 -7.34
N GLN A 278 9.26 2.08 -6.50
CA GLN A 278 7.82 2.10 -6.38
C GLN A 278 7.34 3.38 -5.68
N LYS A 279 6.33 4.03 -6.26
CA LYS A 279 5.64 5.15 -5.63
C LYS A 279 4.67 4.60 -4.59
N LEU A 280 5.00 4.76 -3.31
CA LEU A 280 4.24 4.22 -2.18
C LEU A 280 3.35 5.28 -1.51
N ALA A 281 3.71 6.55 -1.62
CA ALA A 281 2.89 7.64 -1.12
C ALA A 281 1.62 7.80 -1.96
N SER A 282 0.47 7.92 -1.30
CA SER A 282 -0.82 8.09 -1.97
C SER A 282 -0.97 9.46 -2.66
N GLY A 283 -0.08 10.41 -2.32
CA GLY A 283 -0.14 11.79 -2.80
C GLY A 283 -1.32 12.57 -2.22
N ASN A 284 -1.43 13.84 -2.60
CA ASN A 284 -2.52 14.71 -2.16
C ASN A 284 -3.83 14.30 -2.84
N SER A 285 -4.89 14.20 -2.06
CA SER A 285 -6.24 13.87 -2.55
C SER A 285 -6.77 14.88 -3.60
N PHE A 286 -6.39 16.15 -3.48
CA PHE A 286 -6.78 17.19 -4.43
C PHE A 286 -6.14 17.01 -5.83
N ASP A 287 -4.90 16.50 -5.88
CA ASP A 287 -4.16 16.31 -7.15
C ASP A 287 -4.44 14.94 -7.80
N ARG A 288 -5.27 14.09 -7.18
CA ARG A 288 -5.59 12.79 -7.77
C ARG A 288 -6.43 12.96 -9.02
N VAL A 289 -6.03 12.27 -10.06
CA VAL A 289 -6.80 12.10 -11.29
C VAL A 289 -7.38 10.69 -11.30
N THR A 290 -8.67 10.58 -11.54
CA THR A 290 -9.30 9.28 -11.79
C THR A 290 -9.00 8.91 -13.24
N ASP A 291 -8.04 8.05 -13.43
CA ASP A 291 -7.52 7.64 -14.71
C ASP A 291 -8.10 6.27 -15.10
N SER A 292 -8.33 6.02 -16.37
CA SER A 292 -8.74 4.72 -16.85
C SER A 292 -7.59 3.72 -16.76
N ASN A 293 -7.92 2.45 -16.46
CA ASN A 293 -6.93 1.39 -16.48
C ASN A 293 -6.46 1.14 -17.92
N LEU A 294 -5.16 0.87 -18.04
CA LEU A 294 -4.58 0.51 -19.33
C LEU A 294 -5.14 -0.84 -19.81
N PRO A 295 -5.51 -0.96 -21.08
CA PRO A 295 -5.96 -2.22 -21.64
C PRO A 295 -4.78 -3.17 -21.86
N ILE A 296 -4.50 -4.03 -20.91
CA ILE A 296 -3.49 -5.11 -21.04
C ILE A 296 -4.23 -6.38 -21.48
N PHE A 297 -4.04 -6.76 -22.75
CA PHE A 297 -4.69 -7.94 -23.32
C PHE A 297 -3.92 -9.23 -23.04
N LEU A 298 -2.60 -9.18 -23.09
CA LEU A 298 -1.71 -10.33 -22.94
C LEU A 298 -0.89 -10.18 -21.65
N PRO A 299 -1.38 -10.69 -20.51
CA PRO A 299 -0.66 -10.59 -19.24
C PRO A 299 0.53 -11.53 -19.19
N LEU A 300 1.59 -11.12 -18.50
CA LEU A 300 2.68 -12.03 -18.13
C LEU A 300 2.23 -12.94 -16.98
N PRO A 301 2.59 -14.23 -17.02
CA PRO A 301 2.24 -15.13 -15.93
C PRO A 301 2.92 -14.71 -14.62
N GLU A 302 2.12 -14.54 -13.58
CA GLU A 302 2.60 -14.25 -12.22
C GLU A 302 1.91 -15.19 -11.24
N PRO A 303 2.62 -16.16 -10.66
CA PRO A 303 2.03 -17.03 -9.65
C PRO A 303 1.73 -16.24 -8.38
N ALA A 304 0.58 -16.49 -7.76
CA ALA A 304 0.28 -16.00 -6.43
C ALA A 304 1.28 -16.61 -5.41
N MET A 305 1.79 -15.79 -4.48
CA MET A 305 2.85 -16.22 -3.59
C MET A 305 2.58 -15.80 -2.15
N PRO A 306 2.31 -16.74 -1.23
CA PRO A 306 2.10 -16.43 0.18
C PRO A 306 3.41 -16.22 0.96
N LEU A 307 4.57 -16.51 0.37
CA LEU A 307 5.89 -16.37 1.00
C LEU A 307 6.55 -15.04 0.67
N SER A 308 7.50 -14.63 1.52
CA SER A 308 8.33 -13.47 1.22
C SER A 308 9.12 -13.66 -0.07
N GLN A 309 9.23 -12.61 -0.88
CA GLN A 309 9.94 -12.65 -2.17
C GLN A 309 11.40 -13.08 -2.01
N LYS A 310 12.04 -12.78 -0.87
CA LYS A 310 13.43 -13.21 -0.57
C LYS A 310 13.61 -14.74 -0.67
N ARG A 311 12.57 -15.53 -0.39
CA ARG A 311 12.62 -17.00 -0.44
C ARG A 311 12.40 -17.55 -1.85
N LEU A 312 11.76 -16.78 -2.73
CA LEU A 312 11.20 -17.24 -4.00
C LEU A 312 11.89 -16.64 -5.22
N LEU A 313 12.51 -15.47 -5.06
CA LEU A 313 12.96 -14.68 -6.19
C LEU A 313 14.38 -15.10 -6.62
N PHE A 314 14.49 -15.80 -7.75
CA PHE A 314 15.76 -16.08 -8.42
C PHE A 314 16.02 -14.97 -9.44
N ASN A 315 16.57 -13.87 -8.99
CA ASN A 315 16.75 -12.65 -9.77
C ASN A 315 18.22 -12.37 -10.12
N GLU A 316 18.41 -11.50 -11.11
CA GLU A 316 19.62 -10.72 -11.37
C GLU A 316 19.16 -9.31 -11.64
N THR A 317 19.22 -8.45 -10.63
CA THR A 317 18.62 -7.13 -10.67
C THR A 317 19.67 -6.04 -10.52
N HIS A 318 19.61 -5.04 -11.39
CA HIS A 318 20.36 -3.79 -11.29
C HIS A 318 19.39 -2.63 -11.25
N THR A 319 19.59 -1.70 -10.34
CA THR A 319 18.78 -0.46 -10.29
C THR A 319 19.67 0.75 -10.05
N ALA A 320 19.37 1.82 -10.74
CA ALA A 320 20.00 3.12 -10.57
C ALA A 320 18.94 4.20 -10.41
N SER A 321 19.14 5.16 -9.50
CA SER A 321 18.28 6.32 -9.41
C SER A 321 19.05 7.60 -9.09
N ALA A 322 18.53 8.71 -9.61
CA ALA A 322 19.00 10.06 -9.35
C ALA A 322 17.81 10.97 -9.06
N ASN A 323 17.74 11.50 -7.86
CA ASN A 323 16.69 12.43 -7.47
C ASN A 323 17.31 13.71 -6.94
N ARG A 324 16.80 14.82 -7.41
CA ARG A 324 17.32 16.15 -7.01
C ARG A 324 16.17 17.13 -6.87
N LEU A 325 16.13 17.77 -5.71
CA LEU A 325 15.16 18.80 -5.37
C LEU A 325 15.91 20.11 -5.08
N TYR A 326 15.48 21.16 -5.71
CA TYR A 326 15.90 22.52 -5.45
C TYR A 326 14.74 23.32 -4.88
N ARG A 327 14.95 23.99 -3.76
CA ARG A 327 14.12 25.08 -3.30
C ARG A 327 14.64 26.36 -3.95
N LEU A 328 13.88 26.90 -4.89
CA LEU A 328 14.24 28.13 -5.62
C LEU A 328 14.04 29.36 -4.72
N ASP A 329 12.96 29.36 -3.92
CA ASP A 329 12.67 30.30 -2.84
C ASP A 329 11.82 29.60 -1.75
N GLU A 330 11.26 30.33 -0.78
CA GLU A 330 10.45 29.72 0.30
C GLU A 330 9.15 29.06 -0.19
N GLU A 331 8.70 29.40 -1.38
CA GLU A 331 7.42 29.02 -1.95
C GLU A 331 7.56 28.10 -3.16
N LYS A 332 8.73 28.13 -3.83
CA LYS A 332 8.95 27.46 -5.10
C LYS A 332 9.99 26.35 -4.99
N GLN A 333 9.67 25.25 -5.62
CA GLN A 333 10.57 24.10 -5.71
C GLN A 333 10.55 23.44 -7.08
N LEU A 334 11.68 22.86 -7.45
CA LEU A 334 11.86 22.12 -8.69
C LEU A 334 12.52 20.78 -8.35
N ARG A 335 11.88 19.67 -8.79
CA ARG A 335 12.33 18.32 -8.54
C ARG A 335 12.55 17.58 -9.85
N PHE A 336 13.69 16.90 -9.95
CA PHE A 336 14.06 16.00 -11.02
C PHE A 336 14.21 14.59 -10.46
N GLN A 337 13.66 13.62 -11.13
CA GLN A 337 13.78 12.20 -10.79
C GLN A 337 14.07 11.38 -12.04
N LEU A 338 15.02 10.47 -11.92
CA LEU A 338 15.35 9.49 -12.93
C LEU A 338 15.58 8.15 -12.23
N GLY A 339 14.99 7.08 -12.77
CA GLY A 339 15.15 5.74 -12.24
C GLY A 339 15.18 4.71 -13.35
N TYR A 340 16.12 3.77 -13.27
CA TYR A 340 16.23 2.65 -14.19
C TYR A 340 16.35 1.33 -13.41
N ILE A 341 15.68 0.29 -13.91
CA ILE A 341 15.79 -1.08 -13.41
C ILE A 341 15.99 -2.00 -14.59
N HIS A 342 16.97 -2.88 -14.46
CA HIS A 342 17.13 -4.07 -15.27
C HIS A 342 16.99 -5.30 -14.40
N ASP A 343 16.12 -6.23 -14.77
CA ASP A 343 15.86 -7.45 -14.01
C ASP A 343 15.75 -8.66 -14.92
N ARG A 344 16.36 -9.76 -14.47
CA ARG A 344 16.17 -11.09 -15.03
C ARG A 344 15.71 -12.00 -13.91
N THR A 345 14.57 -12.63 -14.07
CA THR A 345 13.99 -13.49 -13.05
C THR A 345 13.68 -14.87 -13.63
N THR A 346 14.03 -15.91 -12.89
CA THR A 346 13.66 -17.29 -13.19
C THR A 346 12.70 -17.79 -12.13
N ARG A 347 11.67 -18.53 -12.54
CA ARG A 347 10.68 -19.14 -11.63
C ARG A 347 10.43 -20.59 -12.03
N GLN A 348 10.31 -21.46 -11.04
CA GLN A 348 9.88 -22.85 -11.23
C GLN A 348 8.73 -23.12 -10.27
N TYR A 349 7.60 -23.44 -10.80
CA TYR A 349 6.38 -23.72 -10.03
C TYR A 349 5.46 -24.65 -10.80
N GLY A 350 4.52 -25.25 -10.10
CA GLY A 350 3.46 -26.02 -10.71
C GLY A 350 2.13 -25.76 -10.00
N SER A 351 1.06 -26.12 -10.64
CA SER A 351 -0.28 -26.04 -10.09
C SER A 351 -1.11 -27.24 -10.46
N GLU A 352 -1.96 -27.62 -9.53
CA GLU A 352 -3.10 -28.51 -9.73
C GLU A 352 -4.35 -27.67 -9.48
N GLU A 353 -5.20 -27.57 -10.48
CA GLU A 353 -6.38 -26.73 -10.43
C GLU A 353 -7.63 -27.57 -10.63
N ILE A 354 -8.60 -27.39 -9.73
CA ILE A 354 -9.91 -28.04 -9.81
C ILE A 354 -10.94 -26.94 -10.06
N TYR A 355 -11.53 -26.94 -11.24
CA TYR A 355 -12.60 -26.03 -11.60
C TYR A 355 -13.96 -26.72 -11.34
N TYR A 356 -14.80 -26.05 -10.58
CA TYR A 356 -16.11 -26.56 -10.20
C TYR A 356 -17.17 -26.09 -11.23
N PHE A 357 -17.54 -26.98 -12.14
CA PHE A 357 -18.68 -26.80 -13.02
C PHE A 357 -19.91 -27.51 -12.44
N VAL A 358 -21.10 -27.25 -13.02
CA VAL A 358 -22.36 -27.76 -12.45
C VAL A 358 -22.49 -29.27 -12.60
N GLN A 359 -22.03 -29.83 -13.72
CA GLN A 359 -22.19 -31.25 -14.03
C GLN A 359 -20.91 -32.05 -13.81
N ASP A 360 -19.74 -31.40 -13.79
CA ASP A 360 -18.46 -32.09 -13.71
C ASP A 360 -17.41 -31.18 -13.04
N THR A 361 -16.27 -31.77 -12.72
CA THR A 361 -15.08 -31.02 -12.27
C THR A 361 -13.96 -31.19 -13.26
N VAL A 362 -13.36 -30.09 -13.68
CA VAL A 362 -12.20 -30.11 -14.57
C VAL A 362 -10.93 -30.03 -13.73
N HIS A 363 -10.10 -31.05 -13.86
CA HIS A 363 -8.79 -31.12 -13.22
C HIS A 363 -7.72 -30.78 -14.24
N THR A 364 -6.82 -29.87 -13.91
CA THR A 364 -5.65 -29.54 -14.73
C THR A 364 -4.40 -29.52 -13.89
N ALA A 365 -3.32 -30.06 -14.42
CA ALA A 365 -2.01 -30.06 -13.77
C ALA A 365 -0.96 -29.45 -14.70
N THR A 366 -0.20 -28.50 -14.18
CA THR A 366 0.88 -27.85 -14.94
C THR A 366 2.13 -27.68 -14.10
N ASN A 367 3.28 -27.87 -14.75
CA ASN A 367 4.57 -27.45 -14.22
C ASN A 367 5.16 -26.42 -15.18
N ARG A 368 5.71 -25.32 -14.64
CA ARG A 368 6.20 -24.19 -15.42
C ARG A 368 7.61 -23.81 -15.04
N HIS A 369 8.39 -23.52 -16.05
CA HIS A 369 9.70 -22.92 -15.90
C HIS A 369 9.70 -21.59 -16.65
N ASP A 370 9.59 -20.49 -15.93
CA ASP A 370 9.51 -19.15 -16.49
C ASP A 370 10.86 -18.46 -16.41
N ARG A 371 11.24 -17.81 -17.51
CA ARG A 371 12.41 -16.90 -17.61
C ARG A 371 11.90 -15.53 -18.05
N LEU A 372 12.01 -14.55 -17.18
CA LEU A 372 11.48 -13.21 -17.38
C LEU A 372 12.63 -12.20 -17.47
N LYS A 373 12.46 -11.22 -18.33
CA LYS A 373 13.33 -10.05 -18.43
C LYS A 373 12.48 -8.80 -18.37
N THR A 374 12.87 -7.85 -17.53
CA THR A 374 12.16 -6.58 -17.35
C THR A 374 13.18 -5.43 -17.34
N ASP A 375 12.93 -4.43 -18.18
CA ASP A 375 13.62 -3.16 -18.17
C ASP A 375 12.59 -2.07 -17.86
N CYS A 376 12.86 -1.21 -16.86
CA CYS A 376 11.99 -0.09 -16.49
C CYS A 376 12.79 1.21 -16.49
N LEU A 377 12.22 2.25 -17.09
CA LEU A 377 12.76 3.61 -17.06
C LEU A 377 11.68 4.58 -16.61
N ASN A 378 11.97 5.36 -15.59
CA ASN A 378 11.09 6.42 -15.09
C ASN A 378 11.84 7.75 -15.07
N ALA A 379 11.22 8.79 -15.61
CA ALA A 379 11.72 10.16 -15.54
C ALA A 379 10.57 11.09 -15.14
N GLU A 380 10.83 12.01 -14.21
CA GLU A 380 9.82 12.97 -13.73
C GLU A 380 10.46 14.32 -13.48
N VAL A 381 9.80 15.38 -13.95
CA VAL A 381 10.11 16.77 -13.63
C VAL A 381 8.87 17.38 -12.99
N ASN A 382 9.02 17.92 -11.79
CA ASN A 382 7.93 18.55 -11.06
C ASN A 382 8.34 19.95 -10.60
N TYR A 383 7.59 20.94 -11.04
CA TYR A 383 7.66 22.32 -10.56
C TYR A 383 6.46 22.59 -9.65
N GLU A 384 6.69 23.24 -8.54
CA GLU A 384 5.65 23.65 -7.60
C GLU A 384 5.90 25.08 -7.10
N ASP A 385 4.88 25.93 -7.15
CA ASP A 385 4.79 27.25 -6.54
C ASP A 385 3.59 27.24 -5.59
N ASN A 386 3.82 27.35 -4.28
CA ASN A 386 2.84 27.06 -3.24
C ASN A 386 2.77 28.21 -2.22
N THR A 387 2.03 29.26 -2.57
CA THR A 387 1.76 30.42 -1.71
C THR A 387 0.38 30.31 -1.07
N VAL A 388 0.05 31.21 -0.15
CA VAL A 388 -1.30 31.29 0.44
C VAL A 388 -2.35 31.74 -0.58
N SER A 389 -1.97 32.55 -1.58
CA SER A 389 -2.86 33.08 -2.59
C SER A 389 -2.83 32.32 -3.92
N ARG A 390 -1.77 31.57 -4.18
CA ARG A 390 -1.59 30.85 -5.45
C ARG A 390 -0.92 29.51 -5.20
N TYR A 391 -1.45 28.49 -5.90
CA TYR A 391 -0.79 27.21 -6.06
C TYR A 391 -0.65 26.90 -7.53
N THR A 392 0.54 26.58 -7.97
CA THR A 392 0.80 26.11 -9.34
C THR A 392 1.68 24.88 -9.25
N ARG A 393 1.25 23.82 -9.91
CA ARG A 393 2.04 22.59 -10.06
C ARG A 393 2.04 22.15 -11.51
N GLU A 394 3.23 21.89 -12.00
CA GLU A 394 3.47 21.28 -13.30
C GLU A 394 4.29 20.01 -13.11
N ASN A 395 3.72 18.90 -13.53
CA ASN A 395 4.37 17.60 -13.45
C ASN A 395 4.38 16.93 -14.81
N PHE A 396 5.56 16.80 -15.37
CA PHE A 396 5.80 16.01 -16.58
C PHE A 396 6.48 14.70 -16.21
N SER A 397 5.97 13.56 -16.71
CA SER A 397 6.55 12.26 -16.43
C SER A 397 6.53 11.33 -17.63
N PHE A 398 7.58 10.56 -17.74
CA PHE A 398 7.73 9.43 -18.64
C PHE A 398 7.90 8.15 -17.80
N ALA A 399 7.19 7.08 -18.17
CA ALA A 399 7.42 5.75 -17.63
C ALA A 399 7.43 4.74 -18.78
N GLY A 400 8.48 3.95 -18.85
CA GLY A 400 8.63 2.86 -19.82
C GLY A 400 8.91 1.55 -19.10
N THR A 401 8.23 0.48 -19.55
CA THR A 401 8.44 -0.88 -19.06
C THR A 401 8.47 -1.81 -20.25
N TRP A 402 9.56 -2.51 -20.43
CA TRP A 402 9.77 -3.51 -21.48
C TRP A 402 9.92 -4.87 -20.81
N LYS A 403 8.91 -5.72 -20.98
CA LYS A 403 8.87 -7.06 -20.39
C LYS A 403 8.88 -8.11 -21.49
N SER A 404 9.65 -9.17 -21.29
CA SER A 404 9.57 -10.37 -22.10
C SER A 404 9.64 -11.60 -21.21
N GLY A 405 8.89 -12.64 -21.57
CA GLY A 405 8.86 -13.88 -20.83
C GLY A 405 8.84 -15.08 -21.76
N VAL A 406 9.46 -16.15 -21.29
CA VAL A 406 9.43 -17.47 -21.91
C VAL A 406 9.01 -18.44 -20.82
N SER A 407 8.00 -19.24 -21.11
CA SER A 407 7.49 -20.29 -20.22
C SER A 407 7.58 -21.65 -20.92
N ASP A 408 8.29 -22.57 -20.30
CA ASP A 408 8.23 -23.99 -20.65
C ASP A 408 7.19 -24.63 -19.72
N ILE A 409 6.08 -25.15 -20.30
CA ILE A 409 4.94 -25.67 -19.58
C ILE A 409 4.85 -27.16 -19.89
N THR A 410 4.77 -27.99 -18.84
CA THR A 410 4.58 -29.43 -18.89
C THR A 410 3.45 -29.83 -17.96
N GLY A 411 2.88 -31.03 -18.14
CA GLY A 411 1.75 -31.54 -17.38
C GLY A 411 0.76 -32.19 -18.34
N ASP A 412 -0.48 -31.72 -18.36
CA ASP A 412 -1.51 -32.24 -19.27
C ASP A 412 -1.11 -32.07 -20.76
N ASN A 413 -0.38 -30.99 -21.03
CA ASN A 413 0.18 -30.70 -22.35
C ASN A 413 1.62 -30.22 -22.24
N ALA A 414 2.44 -30.47 -23.27
CA ALA A 414 3.78 -29.91 -23.39
C ALA A 414 3.71 -28.67 -24.31
N ILE A 415 3.88 -27.49 -23.69
CA ILE A 415 3.67 -26.20 -24.36
C ILE A 415 4.88 -25.28 -24.11
N PHE A 416 5.29 -24.62 -25.17
CA PHE A 416 6.21 -23.49 -25.09
C PHE A 416 5.43 -22.19 -25.31
N GLN A 417 5.55 -21.27 -24.37
CA GLN A 417 4.92 -19.95 -24.47
C GLN A 417 5.97 -18.86 -24.42
N LYS A 418 5.91 -17.95 -25.36
CA LYS A 418 6.72 -16.71 -25.35
C LYS A 418 5.82 -15.50 -25.40
N ILE A 419 6.07 -14.56 -24.51
CA ILE A 419 5.29 -13.33 -24.43
C ILE A 419 6.22 -12.12 -24.41
N LYS A 420 5.86 -11.07 -25.13
CA LYS A 420 6.45 -9.75 -25.02
C LYS A 420 5.36 -8.76 -24.69
N ASN A 421 5.61 -7.90 -23.72
CA ASN A 421 4.69 -6.86 -23.30
C ASN A 421 5.52 -5.61 -22.99
N SER A 422 5.41 -4.64 -23.86
CA SER A 422 6.10 -3.36 -23.71
C SER A 422 5.06 -2.27 -23.52
N GLN A 423 5.35 -1.37 -22.61
CA GLN A 423 4.48 -0.25 -22.32
C GLN A 423 5.33 0.99 -22.11
N TRP A 424 4.94 2.09 -22.69
CA TRP A 424 5.46 3.38 -22.30
C TRP A 424 4.35 4.43 -22.26
N GLU A 425 4.51 5.37 -21.37
CA GLU A 425 3.53 6.43 -21.15
C GLU A 425 4.20 7.79 -20.96
N LEU A 426 3.57 8.80 -21.48
CA LEU A 426 3.86 10.21 -21.23
C LEU A 426 2.66 10.82 -20.50
N LYS A 427 2.94 11.53 -19.42
CA LYS A 427 1.91 12.24 -18.63
C LYS A 427 2.33 13.69 -18.44
N ASN A 428 1.36 14.58 -18.57
CA ASN A 428 1.46 15.94 -18.11
C ASN A 428 0.29 16.21 -17.15
N HIS A 429 0.59 16.76 -16.00
CA HIS A 429 -0.38 17.16 -15.00
C HIS A 429 -0.13 18.59 -14.57
N PHE A 430 -0.94 19.49 -15.06
CA PHE A 430 -0.95 20.89 -14.70
C PHE A 430 -2.10 21.16 -13.72
N ASN A 431 -1.80 21.88 -12.64
CA ASN A 431 -2.78 22.28 -11.65
C ASN A 431 -2.49 23.70 -11.19
N GLN A 432 -3.46 24.59 -11.25
CA GLN A 432 -3.35 25.97 -10.82
C GLN A 432 -4.56 26.39 -10.00
N LEU A 433 -4.32 27.00 -8.85
CA LEU A 433 -5.33 27.56 -7.99
C LEU A 433 -4.99 29.01 -7.65
N TYR A 434 -6.00 29.84 -7.60
CA TYR A 434 -5.96 31.22 -7.10
C TYR A 434 -6.93 31.38 -5.96
N THR A 435 -6.49 32.03 -4.91
CA THR A 435 -7.30 32.36 -3.75
C THR A 435 -7.25 33.86 -3.50
N LYS A 436 -8.43 34.48 -3.50
CA LYS A 436 -8.60 35.87 -3.10
C LYS A 436 -9.74 35.94 -2.08
N GLU A 437 -9.42 36.38 -0.86
CA GLU A 437 -10.37 36.47 0.25
C GLU A 437 -11.13 35.16 0.50
N LYS A 438 -12.45 35.16 0.21
CA LYS A 438 -13.37 34.02 0.40
C LYS A 438 -13.53 33.13 -0.84
N TYR A 439 -12.91 33.48 -1.96
CA TYR A 439 -13.03 32.77 -3.21
C TYR A 439 -11.75 32.01 -3.53
N THR A 440 -11.87 30.78 -3.96
CA THR A 440 -10.79 30.02 -4.58
C THR A 440 -11.31 29.47 -5.90
N TRP A 441 -10.53 29.63 -6.96
CA TRP A 441 -10.84 29.06 -8.26
C TRP A 441 -9.59 28.52 -8.89
N GLY A 442 -9.71 27.61 -9.82
CA GLY A 442 -8.55 27.01 -10.47
C GLY A 442 -8.89 26.14 -11.65
N ILE A 443 -7.83 25.75 -12.33
CA ILE A 443 -7.85 24.89 -13.50
C ILE A 443 -6.92 23.71 -13.25
N ARG A 444 -7.37 22.51 -13.61
CA ARG A 444 -6.55 21.32 -13.68
C ARG A 444 -6.64 20.75 -15.10
N SER A 445 -5.49 20.42 -15.68
CA SER A 445 -5.40 19.73 -16.95
C SER A 445 -4.52 18.51 -16.79
N TYR A 446 -5.03 17.37 -17.23
CA TYR A 446 -4.31 16.12 -17.22
C TYR A 446 -4.36 15.49 -18.61
N ILE A 447 -3.19 15.13 -19.13
CA ILE A 447 -3.05 14.45 -20.41
C ILE A 447 -2.15 13.25 -20.22
N ARG A 448 -2.58 12.11 -20.71
CA ARG A 448 -1.79 10.88 -20.76
C ARG A 448 -1.84 10.30 -22.17
N TYR A 449 -0.69 9.91 -22.66
CA TYR A 449 -0.58 9.07 -23.84
C TYR A 449 0.15 7.77 -23.47
N THR A 450 -0.39 6.65 -23.86
CA THR A 450 0.17 5.32 -23.57
C THR A 450 0.20 4.48 -24.85
N HIS A 451 1.28 3.72 -25.00
CA HIS A 451 1.47 2.78 -26.09
C HIS A 451 1.92 1.42 -25.51
N CYS A 452 1.19 0.35 -25.83
CA CYS A 452 1.36 -0.98 -25.25
C CYS A 452 1.34 -2.07 -26.35
N PRO A 453 2.43 -2.28 -27.09
CA PRO A 453 2.55 -3.41 -27.98
C PRO A 453 2.78 -4.70 -27.18
N ALA A 454 2.05 -5.75 -27.55
CA ALA A 454 2.14 -7.05 -26.92
C ALA A 454 2.11 -8.16 -27.97
N SER A 455 2.82 -9.27 -27.73
CA SER A 455 2.75 -10.45 -28.57
C SER A 455 2.83 -11.72 -27.73
N LEU A 456 2.05 -12.70 -28.12
CA LEU A 456 2.01 -14.05 -27.55
C LEU A 456 2.30 -15.07 -28.65
N THR A 457 3.22 -15.99 -28.38
CA THR A 457 3.47 -17.18 -29.21
C THR A 457 3.24 -18.39 -28.34
N VAL A 458 2.39 -19.30 -28.77
CA VAL A 458 2.11 -20.59 -28.12
C VAL A 458 2.48 -21.69 -29.11
N ALA A 459 3.37 -22.61 -28.72
CA ALA A 459 3.78 -23.75 -29.53
C ALA A 459 3.47 -25.05 -28.77
N HIS A 460 2.72 -25.96 -29.36
CA HIS A 460 2.43 -27.26 -28.80
C HIS A 460 3.45 -28.29 -29.29
N ARG A 461 3.96 -29.09 -28.38
CA ARG A 461 4.93 -30.16 -28.69
C ARG A 461 4.21 -31.49 -28.70
N ASN A 462 4.03 -32.08 -29.90
CA ASN A 462 3.26 -33.33 -30.06
C ASN A 462 4.02 -34.61 -29.71
N LEU A 463 5.29 -34.57 -29.27
CA LEU A 463 6.11 -35.72 -28.91
C LEU A 463 6.99 -35.45 -27.68
N PRO A 464 7.37 -36.51 -26.89
CA PRO A 464 8.31 -36.38 -25.82
C PRO A 464 9.68 -35.97 -26.38
N ILE A 465 10.07 -34.72 -26.20
CA ILE A 465 11.27 -34.15 -26.79
C ILE A 465 12.42 -34.18 -25.82
N LEU A 466 13.48 -34.84 -26.22
CA LEU A 466 14.82 -34.75 -25.63
C LEU A 466 15.58 -33.56 -26.25
N PHE A 467 15.14 -32.33 -26.03
CA PHE A 467 15.84 -31.14 -26.51
C PHE A 467 16.39 -30.27 -25.40
N ALA A 468 17.61 -29.80 -25.60
CA ALA A 468 18.11 -28.67 -24.84
C ALA A 468 17.34 -27.40 -25.25
N ASP A 469 16.78 -26.67 -24.28
CA ASP A 469 15.89 -25.52 -24.42
C ASP A 469 16.29 -24.46 -25.45
N ASN A 470 17.58 -24.32 -25.71
CA ASN A 470 18.14 -23.33 -26.64
C ASN A 470 18.07 -23.72 -28.13
N MET A 471 17.97 -25.01 -28.46
CA MET A 471 17.95 -25.46 -29.85
C MET A 471 16.59 -25.25 -30.54
N LEU A 472 15.51 -25.35 -29.79
CA LEU A 472 14.16 -25.18 -30.37
C LEU A 472 13.91 -23.73 -30.81
N ILE A 473 14.39 -22.74 -30.02
CA ILE A 473 14.25 -21.31 -30.33
C ILE A 473 15.12 -20.93 -31.54
N ALA A 474 16.32 -21.50 -31.65
CA ALA A 474 17.23 -21.25 -32.75
C ALA A 474 16.76 -21.83 -34.08
N ASN A 475 16.02 -22.94 -34.03
CA ASN A 475 15.57 -23.67 -35.22
C ASN A 475 14.16 -23.30 -35.70
N CYS A 476 13.40 -22.55 -34.92
CA CYS A 476 12.13 -21.95 -35.32
C CYS A 476 12.41 -20.66 -36.10
N ILE A 477 12.57 -20.78 -37.39
CA ILE A 477 12.62 -19.58 -38.27
C ILE A 477 11.17 -19.12 -38.46
N TYR A 478 10.87 -18.02 -37.83
CA TYR A 478 9.55 -17.38 -37.91
C TYR A 478 9.52 -16.49 -39.16
N HIS A 479 8.81 -16.94 -40.23
CA HIS A 479 8.56 -16.12 -41.42
C HIS A 479 7.19 -15.44 -41.30
N ARG A 480 7.21 -14.13 -41.01
CA ARG A 480 6.06 -13.25 -40.92
C ARG A 480 5.17 -13.25 -42.17
N ASN A 481 5.75 -13.54 -43.36
CA ASN A 481 5.05 -13.50 -44.64
C ASN A 481 4.11 -14.66 -44.88
N GLU A 482 4.25 -15.80 -44.18
CA GLU A 482 3.34 -16.93 -44.29
C GLU A 482 2.09 -16.79 -43.43
N LEU A 483 2.11 -15.84 -42.48
CA LEU A 483 1.02 -15.52 -41.57
C LEU A 483 0.20 -14.30 -42.01
N SER A 484 0.48 -13.74 -43.19
CA SER A 484 -0.12 -12.50 -43.64
C SER A 484 -1.48 -12.66 -44.35
N SER A 485 -2.07 -13.84 -44.34
CA SER A 485 -3.47 -14.02 -44.76
C SER A 485 -4.38 -13.74 -43.55
N PRO A 486 -5.26 -12.73 -43.63
CA PRO A 486 -6.12 -12.31 -42.52
C PRO A 486 -7.03 -13.40 -41.96
N ASP A 487 -7.32 -14.40 -42.75
CA ASP A 487 -8.30 -15.45 -42.40
C ASP A 487 -7.70 -16.65 -41.65
N ASN A 488 -6.36 -16.71 -41.44
CA ASN A 488 -5.70 -17.92 -40.91
C ASN A 488 -4.94 -17.71 -39.59
N ILE A 489 -4.97 -16.56 -38.99
CA ILE A 489 -4.16 -16.29 -37.77
C ILE A 489 -4.79 -16.90 -36.51
N SER A 490 -6.07 -17.22 -36.54
CA SER A 490 -6.80 -17.87 -35.43
C SER A 490 -6.76 -19.39 -35.44
N GLU A 491 -6.30 -20.00 -36.51
CA GLU A 491 -6.27 -21.46 -36.67
C GLU A 491 -4.84 -21.93 -36.92
N ASN A 492 -4.36 -22.75 -36.06
CA ASN A 492 -3.23 -23.69 -36.07
C ASN A 492 -2.34 -23.69 -37.31
N THR A 493 -1.27 -22.95 -37.27
CA THR A 493 -0.27 -22.98 -38.35
C THR A 493 0.74 -24.09 -38.08
N TYR A 494 0.75 -25.12 -38.96
CA TYR A 494 1.76 -26.17 -38.93
C TYR A 494 3.09 -25.64 -39.42
N ARG A 495 4.14 -25.87 -38.66
CA ARG A 495 5.48 -25.47 -39.05
C ARG A 495 6.44 -26.65 -39.00
N THR A 496 7.21 -26.84 -40.06
CA THR A 496 8.34 -27.77 -40.08
C THR A 496 9.56 -27.08 -39.47
N VAL A 497 10.13 -27.67 -38.41
CA VAL A 497 11.37 -27.21 -37.81
C VAL A 497 12.50 -27.57 -38.75
N ILE A 498 13.29 -26.57 -39.18
CA ILE A 498 14.49 -26.80 -40.01
C ILE A 498 15.61 -27.22 -39.07
N GLY A 499 15.80 -28.51 -38.93
CA GLY A 499 16.86 -29.15 -38.15
C GLY A 499 16.97 -30.63 -38.55
N GLN A 500 17.90 -31.37 -37.95
CA GLN A 500 18.08 -32.80 -38.28
C GLN A 500 16.92 -33.73 -37.83
N THR A 501 15.94 -33.20 -37.15
CA THR A 501 14.72 -33.93 -36.72
C THR A 501 13.48 -33.29 -37.32
N HIS A 502 12.66 -34.06 -38.04
CA HIS A 502 11.40 -33.61 -38.62
C HIS A 502 10.28 -33.66 -37.58
N GLU A 503 10.11 -32.58 -36.80
CA GLU A 503 8.99 -32.43 -35.88
C GLU A 503 8.06 -31.32 -36.35
N SER A 504 6.77 -31.62 -36.44
CA SER A 504 5.76 -30.63 -36.71
C SER A 504 5.36 -29.96 -35.40
N ILE A 505 5.52 -28.65 -35.33
CA ILE A 505 5.06 -27.83 -34.19
C ILE A 505 3.80 -27.11 -34.61
N LEU A 506 2.75 -27.30 -33.84
CA LEU A 506 1.56 -26.48 -33.90
C LEU A 506 1.83 -25.16 -33.15
N ALA A 507 1.87 -24.03 -33.87
CA ALA A 507 2.13 -22.72 -33.25
C ALA A 507 0.94 -21.79 -33.52
N GLU A 508 0.53 -21.10 -32.46
CA GLU A 508 -0.43 -19.99 -32.51
C GLU A 508 0.28 -18.68 -32.18
N TYR A 509 -0.08 -17.61 -32.87
CA TYR A 509 0.52 -16.30 -32.69
C TYR A 509 -0.55 -15.24 -32.57
N GLU A 510 -0.47 -14.48 -31.53
CA GLU A 510 -1.31 -13.29 -31.28
C GLU A 510 -0.40 -12.06 -31.17
N GLU A 511 -0.69 -11.01 -31.93
CA GLU A 511 -0.05 -9.71 -31.82
C GLU A 511 -1.09 -8.63 -31.61
N MET A 512 -0.91 -7.87 -30.55
CA MET A 512 -1.77 -6.74 -30.25
C MET A 512 -0.95 -5.48 -30.06
N ASN A 513 -1.37 -4.43 -30.71
CA ASN A 513 -0.76 -3.11 -30.58
C ASN A 513 -1.81 -2.13 -30.06
N THR A 514 -1.69 -1.73 -28.80
CA THR A 514 -2.66 -0.86 -28.15
C THR A 514 -2.11 0.53 -27.91
N GLY A 515 -2.93 1.54 -28.16
CA GLY A 515 -2.68 2.93 -27.89
C GLY A 515 -3.83 3.54 -27.11
N ASN A 516 -3.53 4.40 -26.16
CA ASN A 516 -4.53 5.10 -25.39
C ASN A 516 -4.08 6.55 -25.18
N ALA A 517 -4.95 7.48 -25.52
CA ALA A 517 -4.81 8.90 -25.19
C ALA A 517 -5.97 9.31 -24.28
N TYR A 518 -5.67 9.88 -23.15
CA TYR A 518 -6.64 10.30 -22.14
C TYR A 518 -6.39 11.74 -21.72
N THR A 519 -7.47 12.52 -21.56
CA THR A 519 -7.40 13.87 -21.01
C THR A 519 -8.53 14.11 -20.01
N ASP A 520 -8.23 14.83 -18.95
CA ASP A 520 -9.19 15.33 -17.96
C ASP A 520 -8.90 16.81 -17.68
N ASN A 521 -9.83 17.66 -18.03
CA ASN A 521 -9.74 19.11 -17.88
C ASN A 521 -10.84 19.60 -16.95
N VAL A 522 -10.46 20.29 -15.90
CA VAL A 522 -11.34 20.61 -14.77
C VAL A 522 -11.27 22.09 -14.44
N LEU A 523 -12.45 22.70 -14.31
CA LEU A 523 -12.64 23.99 -13.67
C LEU A 523 -13.10 23.77 -12.22
N TYR A 524 -12.53 24.50 -11.32
CA TYR A 524 -12.76 24.40 -9.88
C TYR A 524 -13.14 25.76 -9.31
N GLY A 525 -14.21 25.81 -8.52
CA GLY A 525 -14.63 26.99 -7.78
C GLY A 525 -15.01 26.62 -6.34
N MET A 526 -14.60 27.45 -5.38
CA MET A 526 -14.95 27.29 -3.97
C MET A 526 -15.22 28.64 -3.32
N ARG A 527 -16.25 28.66 -2.44
CA ARG A 527 -16.60 29.81 -1.61
C ARG A 527 -16.99 29.37 -0.21
N LYS A 528 -16.43 30.03 0.81
CA LYS A 528 -16.84 29.83 2.21
C LYS A 528 -17.88 30.86 2.64
N ILE A 529 -19.06 30.44 3.07
CA ILE A 529 -20.14 31.27 3.56
C ILE A 529 -20.63 30.73 4.91
N ASN A 530 -20.61 31.53 5.94
CA ASN A 530 -21.11 31.18 7.30
C ASN A 530 -20.54 29.84 7.84
N GLY A 531 -19.24 29.60 7.62
CA GLY A 531 -18.58 28.38 8.06
C GLY A 531 -18.77 27.16 7.13
N VAL A 532 -19.61 27.26 6.10
CA VAL A 532 -19.86 26.20 5.10
C VAL A 532 -19.03 26.47 3.85
N ASN A 533 -18.30 25.47 3.40
CA ASN A 533 -17.60 25.49 2.10
C ASN A 533 -18.52 24.95 1.01
N TYR A 534 -18.82 25.75 0.05
CA TYR A 534 -19.49 25.38 -1.19
C TYR A 534 -18.44 25.24 -2.29
N GLN A 535 -18.39 24.09 -2.91
CA GLN A 535 -17.45 23.81 -4.01
C GLN A 535 -18.25 23.35 -5.22
N LEU A 536 -17.82 23.81 -6.38
CA LEU A 536 -18.32 23.34 -7.66
C LEU A 536 -17.12 23.00 -8.54
N THR A 537 -17.12 21.76 -9.00
CA THR A 537 -16.14 21.27 -9.97
C THR A 537 -16.89 20.95 -11.24
N GLY A 538 -16.43 21.43 -12.38
CA GLY A 538 -16.92 21.05 -13.70
C GLY A 538 -15.77 20.52 -14.53
N GLY A 539 -15.98 19.41 -15.22
CA GLY A 539 -14.90 18.77 -15.97
C GLY A 539 -15.35 18.11 -17.26
N PHE A 540 -14.37 17.92 -18.12
CA PHE A 540 -14.46 17.18 -19.35
C PHE A 540 -13.36 16.13 -19.41
N CYS A 541 -13.74 14.85 -19.57
CA CYS A 541 -12.84 13.75 -19.87
C CYS A 541 -13.02 13.31 -21.32
N GLY A 542 -11.91 13.06 -21.99
CA GLY A 542 -11.88 12.42 -23.29
C GLY A 542 -10.89 11.26 -23.31
N GLU A 543 -11.31 10.16 -23.90
CA GLU A 543 -10.45 8.99 -24.09
C GLU A 543 -10.53 8.50 -25.53
N LEU A 544 -9.39 8.28 -26.14
CA LEU A 544 -9.24 7.63 -27.41
C LEU A 544 -8.39 6.39 -27.22
N SER A 545 -8.96 5.23 -27.46
CA SER A 545 -8.28 3.95 -27.34
C SER A 545 -8.31 3.21 -28.67
N SER A 546 -7.21 2.60 -29.04
CA SER A 546 -7.10 1.78 -30.23
C SER A 546 -6.42 0.45 -29.93
N VAL A 547 -6.87 -0.59 -30.57
CA VAL A 547 -6.18 -1.88 -30.60
C VAL A 547 -6.10 -2.34 -32.06
N LYS A 548 -4.94 -2.78 -32.46
CA LYS A 548 -4.71 -3.43 -33.74
C LYS A 548 -4.26 -4.86 -33.45
N GLN A 549 -5.08 -5.80 -33.87
CA GLN A 549 -4.78 -7.21 -34.01
C GLN A 549 -4.72 -7.49 -35.52
N GLU A 550 -5.53 -8.37 -36.08
CA GLU A 550 -5.74 -8.50 -37.53
C GLU A 550 -6.48 -7.28 -38.09
N ASN A 551 -7.52 -6.90 -37.37
CA ASN A 551 -8.33 -5.73 -37.69
C ASN A 551 -8.05 -4.61 -36.68
N ALA A 552 -8.11 -3.38 -37.18
CA ALA A 552 -8.02 -2.21 -36.33
C ALA A 552 -9.36 -1.93 -35.67
N TYR A 553 -9.38 -1.81 -34.36
CA TYR A 553 -10.54 -1.40 -33.59
C TYR A 553 -10.19 -0.16 -32.77
N SER A 554 -10.95 0.89 -32.92
CA SER A 554 -10.80 2.10 -32.11
C SER A 554 -12.10 2.38 -31.38
N ALA A 555 -12.01 2.80 -30.15
CA ALA A 555 -13.10 3.30 -29.33
C ALA A 555 -12.72 4.66 -28.77
N HIS A 556 -13.70 5.54 -28.70
CA HIS A 556 -13.54 6.85 -28.06
C HIS A 556 -14.73 7.09 -27.14
N SER A 557 -14.43 7.73 -26.02
CA SER A 557 -15.43 8.11 -25.03
C SER A 557 -15.26 9.58 -24.67
N TYR A 558 -16.38 10.22 -24.39
CA TYR A 558 -16.44 11.60 -23.91
C TYR A 558 -17.32 11.63 -22.67
N SER A 559 -16.88 12.35 -21.65
CA SER A 559 -17.67 12.55 -20.45
C SER A 559 -17.62 14.00 -20.02
N PHE A 560 -18.78 14.56 -19.76
CA PHE A 560 -18.91 15.84 -19.08
C PHE A 560 -19.43 15.57 -17.67
N TYR A 561 -18.84 16.19 -16.69
CA TYR A 561 -19.25 15.99 -15.32
C TYR A 561 -19.23 17.28 -14.50
N THR A 562 -20.05 17.29 -13.47
CA THR A 562 -20.03 18.32 -12.45
C THR A 562 -20.12 17.67 -11.07
N VAL A 563 -19.42 18.28 -10.11
CA VAL A 563 -19.38 17.80 -8.74
C VAL A 563 -19.66 18.96 -7.79
N PRO A 564 -20.96 19.28 -7.53
CA PRO A 564 -21.31 20.10 -6.39
C PRO A 564 -20.91 19.39 -5.09
N ARG A 565 -20.28 20.13 -4.19
CA ARG A 565 -19.85 19.65 -2.88
C ARG A 565 -20.12 20.70 -1.82
N ILE A 566 -20.62 20.25 -0.68
CA ILE A 566 -20.82 21.04 0.52
C ILE A 566 -19.94 20.40 1.61
N GLU A 567 -19.22 21.24 2.32
CA GLU A 567 -18.41 20.83 3.46
C GLU A 567 -18.66 21.79 4.62
N TRP A 568 -19.15 21.25 5.72
CA TRP A 568 -19.45 22.00 6.94
C TRP A 568 -18.65 21.44 8.10
N GLU A 569 -17.78 22.27 8.64
CA GLU A 569 -16.97 21.97 9.81
C GLU A 569 -17.33 22.95 10.93
N ARG A 570 -17.67 22.42 12.07
CA ARG A 570 -17.93 23.21 13.28
C ARG A 570 -17.50 22.41 14.52
N ASN A 571 -16.53 22.92 15.25
CA ASN A 571 -15.94 22.29 16.43
C ASN A 571 -15.50 20.84 16.10
N ASP A 572 -16.08 19.85 16.77
CA ASP A 572 -15.77 18.43 16.64
C ASP A 572 -16.55 17.71 15.54
N PHE A 573 -17.34 18.45 14.77
CA PHE A 573 -18.23 17.94 13.76
C PHE A 573 -17.79 18.33 12.37
N LEU A 574 -17.72 17.35 11.46
CA LEU A 574 -17.52 17.55 10.03
C LEU A 574 -18.58 16.79 9.24
N PHE A 575 -19.24 17.49 8.34
CA PHE A 575 -20.15 16.90 7.36
C PHE A 575 -19.70 17.29 5.96
N THR A 576 -19.59 16.30 5.07
CA THR A 576 -19.34 16.50 3.65
C THR A 576 -20.41 15.79 2.84
N ALA A 577 -21.02 16.47 1.91
CA ALA A 577 -21.87 15.89 0.89
C ALA A 577 -21.38 16.33 -0.49
N ALA A 578 -21.32 15.41 -1.42
CA ALA A 578 -20.96 15.67 -2.81
C ALA A 578 -21.77 14.77 -3.73
N THR A 579 -21.99 15.21 -4.96
CA THR A 579 -22.66 14.37 -5.96
C THR A 579 -21.95 14.55 -7.28
N THR A 580 -21.41 13.47 -7.84
CA THR A 580 -20.91 13.52 -9.22
C THR A 580 -22.09 13.29 -10.15
N VAL A 581 -22.35 14.27 -10.98
CA VAL A 581 -23.32 14.19 -12.10
C VAL A 581 -22.51 14.12 -13.37
N ARG A 582 -22.58 13.00 -14.08
CA ARG A 582 -21.78 12.71 -15.27
C ARG A 582 -22.66 12.26 -16.43
N TRP A 583 -22.42 12.82 -17.59
CA TRP A 583 -22.91 12.29 -18.84
C TRP A 583 -21.75 11.70 -19.62
N SER A 584 -21.87 10.43 -19.99
CA SER A 584 -20.87 9.67 -20.76
C SER A 584 -21.46 9.27 -22.10
N HIS A 585 -20.64 9.34 -23.14
CA HIS A 585 -21.00 8.94 -24.48
C HIS A 585 -19.88 8.14 -25.15
N LEU A 586 -20.23 6.95 -25.64
CA LEU A 586 -19.38 6.05 -26.40
C LEU A 586 -20.01 5.84 -27.78
N PRO A 587 -19.63 6.64 -28.80
CA PRO A 587 -20.30 6.65 -30.11
C PRO A 587 -20.33 5.29 -30.81
N LYS A 588 -19.21 4.55 -30.79
CA LYS A 588 -19.09 3.29 -31.51
C LYS A 588 -20.04 2.20 -30.98
N GLN A 589 -20.33 2.23 -29.68
CA GLN A 589 -21.29 1.31 -29.02
C GLN A 589 -22.71 1.86 -29.04
N SER A 590 -22.96 3.03 -29.65
CA SER A 590 -24.23 3.74 -29.57
C SER A 590 -24.74 3.90 -28.13
N TYR A 591 -23.79 4.07 -27.21
CA TYR A 591 -24.05 4.13 -25.78
C TYR A 591 -23.98 5.57 -25.28
N SER A 592 -25.01 5.98 -24.55
CA SER A 592 -25.06 7.28 -23.89
C SER A 592 -25.74 7.11 -22.54
N ARG A 593 -25.13 7.61 -21.48
CA ARG A 593 -25.63 7.43 -20.13
C ARG A 593 -25.41 8.66 -19.27
N PHE A 594 -26.42 8.93 -18.45
CA PHE A 594 -26.39 9.94 -17.42
C PHE A 594 -26.30 9.24 -16.05
N CYS A 595 -25.25 9.54 -15.30
CA CYS A 595 -24.94 8.92 -14.01
C CYS A 595 -25.01 9.96 -12.92
N VAL A 596 -25.51 9.55 -11.74
CA VAL A 596 -25.56 10.37 -10.52
C VAL A 596 -24.96 9.56 -9.37
N SER A 597 -23.80 10.00 -8.89
CA SER A 597 -23.02 9.30 -7.87
C SER A 597 -22.90 10.15 -6.60
N PRO A 598 -23.88 10.04 -5.67
CA PRO A 598 -23.83 10.74 -4.40
C PRO A 598 -22.79 10.14 -3.45
N PHE A 599 -22.21 11.01 -2.66
CA PHE A 599 -21.25 10.71 -1.60
C PHE A 599 -21.59 11.53 -0.37
N PHE A 600 -21.52 10.93 0.81
CA PHE A 600 -21.55 11.65 2.07
C PHE A 600 -20.49 11.12 3.04
N CYS A 601 -19.98 12.00 3.86
CA CYS A 601 -19.09 11.69 4.96
C CYS A 601 -19.49 12.51 6.17
N PHE A 602 -19.71 11.82 7.26
CA PHE A 602 -20.00 12.39 8.56
C PHE A 602 -18.88 12.00 9.51
N ARG A 603 -18.31 12.96 10.23
CA ARG A 603 -17.29 12.73 11.24
C ARG A 603 -17.63 13.47 12.52
N TYR A 604 -17.41 12.80 13.65
CA TYR A 604 -17.61 13.36 14.97
C TYR A 604 -16.47 12.95 15.91
N LYS A 605 -15.90 13.93 16.60
CA LYS A 605 -14.94 13.73 17.69
C LYS A 605 -15.67 13.79 19.01
N PHE A 606 -16.00 12.63 19.60
CA PHE A 606 -16.66 12.56 20.91
C PHE A 606 -15.80 13.14 22.03
N THR A 607 -14.51 12.93 21.93
CA THR A 607 -13.48 13.43 22.84
C THR A 607 -12.18 13.62 22.04
N PRO A 608 -11.15 14.28 22.56
CA PRO A 608 -9.85 14.34 21.92
C PRO A 608 -9.23 12.97 21.59
N ARG A 609 -9.75 11.89 22.20
CA ARG A 609 -9.26 10.52 22.01
C ARG A 609 -10.12 9.67 21.09
N TRP A 610 -11.40 9.97 20.97
CA TRP A 610 -12.36 9.17 20.20
C TRP A 610 -12.89 9.93 18.99
N LYS A 611 -12.79 9.32 17.83
CA LYS A 611 -13.32 9.85 16.58
C LYS A 611 -14.10 8.76 15.85
N MET A 612 -15.27 9.09 15.34
CA MET A 612 -16.09 8.25 14.46
C MET A 612 -16.24 8.92 13.10
N SER A 613 -16.23 8.13 12.05
CA SER A 613 -16.57 8.57 10.70
C SER A 613 -17.55 7.58 10.07
N LEU A 614 -18.60 8.10 9.46
CA LEU A 614 -19.55 7.35 8.64
C LEU A 614 -19.45 7.85 7.21
N LEU A 615 -19.31 6.94 6.29
CA LEU A 615 -19.15 7.22 4.86
C LEU A 615 -20.17 6.40 4.09
N GLY A 616 -20.81 7.03 3.10
CA GLY A 616 -21.64 6.34 2.12
C GLY A 616 -21.41 6.90 0.73
N SER A 617 -21.32 6.02 -0.24
CA SER A 617 -21.23 6.38 -1.64
C SER A 617 -22.04 5.45 -2.53
N LEU A 618 -22.52 6.00 -3.63
CA LEU A 618 -22.96 5.26 -4.80
C LEU A 618 -22.06 5.68 -5.95
N ASP A 619 -21.34 4.72 -6.51
CA ASP A 619 -20.42 4.94 -7.61
C ASP A 619 -20.89 4.14 -8.82
N GLU A 620 -20.90 4.77 -9.98
CA GLU A 620 -21.20 4.13 -11.24
C GLU A 620 -19.98 4.19 -12.15
N SER A 621 -19.54 3.02 -12.62
CA SER A 621 -18.37 2.87 -13.48
C SER A 621 -18.72 2.11 -14.75
N GLU A 622 -18.07 2.48 -15.83
CA GLU A 622 -18.18 1.88 -17.15
C GLU A 622 -16.87 1.16 -17.48
N GLY A 623 -16.97 0.02 -18.19
CA GLY A 623 -15.80 -0.74 -18.65
C GLY A 623 -15.01 -0.02 -19.74
N GLY A 624 -13.73 -0.32 -19.82
CA GLY A 624 -12.80 0.25 -20.80
C GLY A 624 -12.71 -0.56 -22.10
N LEU A 625 -11.73 -0.21 -22.94
CA LEU A 625 -11.49 -0.85 -24.23
C LEU A 625 -11.37 -2.37 -24.15
N LYS A 626 -10.67 -2.91 -23.16
CA LYS A 626 -10.50 -4.38 -23.03
C LYS A 626 -11.85 -5.08 -22.87
N ASP A 627 -12.77 -4.48 -22.14
CA ASP A 627 -14.06 -5.06 -21.80
C ASP A 627 -15.08 -4.98 -22.95
N ILE A 628 -14.93 -4.02 -23.85
CA ILE A 628 -15.81 -3.79 -25.01
C ILE A 628 -15.23 -4.29 -26.33
N TYR A 629 -14.00 -4.82 -26.34
CA TYR A 629 -13.34 -5.32 -27.51
C TYR A 629 -14.09 -6.53 -28.08
N PRO A 630 -14.71 -6.48 -29.27
CA PRO A 630 -15.67 -7.49 -29.71
C PRO A 630 -15.04 -8.72 -30.36
N PHE A 631 -13.74 -8.69 -30.60
CA PHE A 631 -13.05 -9.78 -31.28
C PHE A 631 -12.50 -10.80 -30.28
N ARG A 632 -12.30 -12.01 -30.77
CA ARG A 632 -11.70 -13.09 -30.00
C ARG A 632 -10.20 -12.87 -29.94
N TYR A 633 -9.61 -13.14 -28.76
CA TYR A 633 -8.16 -13.18 -28.57
C TYR A 633 -7.78 -14.24 -27.54
N ARG A 634 -6.55 -14.75 -27.63
CA ARG A 634 -5.99 -15.69 -26.68
C ARG A 634 -5.21 -14.93 -25.62
N GLU A 635 -5.61 -15.01 -24.36
CA GLU A 635 -4.95 -14.33 -23.24
C GLU A 635 -3.69 -15.08 -22.77
N ASP A 636 -3.75 -16.41 -22.78
CA ASP A 636 -2.63 -17.33 -22.53
C ASP A 636 -2.79 -18.64 -23.32
N TYR A 637 -1.92 -19.62 -23.07
CA TYR A 637 -1.89 -20.86 -23.83
C TYR A 637 -3.21 -21.66 -23.84
N ARG A 638 -4.11 -21.45 -22.87
CA ARG A 638 -5.39 -22.18 -22.74
C ARG A 638 -6.62 -21.29 -22.60
N THR A 639 -6.45 -19.98 -22.43
CA THR A 639 -7.58 -19.07 -22.17
C THR A 639 -7.88 -18.23 -23.39
N VAL A 640 -9.10 -18.35 -23.90
CA VAL A 640 -9.63 -17.60 -25.03
C VAL A 640 -10.73 -16.68 -24.54
N VAL A 641 -10.63 -15.39 -24.86
CA VAL A 641 -11.57 -14.37 -24.42
C VAL A 641 -12.33 -13.79 -25.59
N LYS A 642 -13.65 -13.59 -25.41
CA LYS A 642 -14.53 -12.90 -26.37
C LYS A 642 -15.56 -12.06 -25.61
N HIS A 643 -15.61 -10.78 -25.88
CA HIS A 643 -16.63 -9.90 -25.33
C HIS A 643 -17.76 -9.64 -26.33
N THR A 644 -18.93 -9.25 -25.80
CA THR A 644 -20.11 -8.94 -26.64
C THR A 644 -20.02 -7.60 -27.37
N GLY A 645 -19.03 -6.77 -27.05
CA GLY A 645 -18.95 -5.40 -27.52
C GLY A 645 -19.88 -4.42 -26.79
N LYS A 646 -20.66 -4.91 -25.83
CA LYS A 646 -21.51 -4.10 -24.95
C LYS A 646 -20.68 -3.46 -23.85
N VAL A 647 -21.10 -2.30 -23.39
CA VAL A 647 -20.43 -1.58 -22.31
C VAL A 647 -20.80 -2.21 -20.95
N PRO A 648 -19.82 -2.77 -20.22
CA PRO A 648 -20.07 -3.21 -18.86
C PRO A 648 -20.35 -2.00 -17.96
N VAL A 649 -21.38 -2.10 -17.14
CA VAL A 649 -21.74 -1.10 -16.16
C VAL A 649 -21.77 -1.73 -14.78
N THR A 650 -21.04 -1.14 -13.86
CA THR A 650 -21.04 -1.52 -12.45
C THR A 650 -21.59 -0.37 -11.62
N VAL A 651 -22.62 -0.64 -10.82
CA VAL A 651 -23.16 0.29 -9.83
C VAL A 651 -22.82 -0.22 -8.44
N ARG A 652 -21.94 0.48 -7.74
CA ARG A 652 -21.46 0.13 -6.41
C ARG A 652 -22.05 1.04 -5.35
N GLN A 653 -22.69 0.47 -4.35
CA GLN A 653 -23.03 1.11 -3.09
C GLN A 653 -22.00 0.70 -2.04
N LEU A 654 -21.40 1.67 -1.36
CA LEU A 654 -20.45 1.43 -0.29
C LEU A 654 -20.85 2.21 0.95
N TYR A 655 -20.92 1.52 2.08
CA TYR A 655 -21.13 2.11 3.40
C TYR A 655 -19.98 1.69 4.31
N THR A 656 -19.36 2.63 4.98
CA THR A 656 -18.24 2.36 5.90
C THR A 656 -18.43 3.14 7.20
N CYS A 657 -18.33 2.42 8.32
CA CYS A 657 -18.21 2.98 9.66
C CYS A 657 -16.76 2.84 10.12
N TYR A 658 -16.15 3.91 10.55
CA TYR A 658 -14.80 3.95 11.05
C TYR A 658 -14.76 4.56 12.45
N LEU A 659 -14.21 3.83 13.42
CA LEU A 659 -14.02 4.26 14.79
C LEU A 659 -12.54 4.27 15.13
N GLU A 660 -12.05 5.35 15.70
CA GLU A 660 -10.66 5.54 16.07
C GLU A 660 -10.54 5.96 17.53
N TYR A 661 -9.63 5.30 18.25
CA TYR A 661 -9.21 5.69 19.59
C TYR A 661 -7.71 5.97 19.59
N LYS A 662 -7.31 7.11 20.16
CA LYS A 662 -5.92 7.53 20.27
C LYS A 662 -5.59 8.04 21.66
N ASN A 663 -4.61 7.43 22.32
CA ASN A 663 -4.07 7.90 23.57
C ASN A 663 -2.54 7.93 23.50
N THR A 664 -1.98 9.11 23.24
CA THR A 664 -0.54 9.29 23.03
C THR A 664 0.28 9.09 24.32
N ILE A 665 -0.30 9.46 25.47
CA ILE A 665 0.36 9.29 26.78
C ILE A 665 0.50 7.82 27.13
N LYS A 666 -0.55 7.02 26.87
CA LYS A 666 -0.53 5.57 27.08
C LYS A 666 0.04 4.81 25.88
N GLU A 667 0.47 5.50 24.84
CA GLU A 667 0.95 4.92 23.58
C GLU A 667 -0.02 3.85 23.03
N PHE A 668 -1.34 4.07 23.14
CA PHE A 668 -2.37 3.15 22.69
C PHE A 668 -3.18 3.76 21.57
N PHE A 669 -3.18 3.07 20.43
CA PHE A 669 -3.87 3.42 19.19
C PHE A 669 -4.75 2.25 18.79
N TRP A 670 -6.00 2.53 18.47
CA TRP A 670 -6.93 1.49 18.04
C TRP A 670 -7.87 2.04 16.96
N THR A 671 -8.15 1.22 15.95
CA THR A 671 -9.08 1.53 14.87
C THR A 671 -9.99 0.34 14.61
N LEU A 672 -11.24 0.62 14.27
CA LEU A 672 -12.22 -0.34 13.79
C LEU A 672 -12.84 0.20 12.51
N SER A 673 -12.88 -0.61 11.47
CA SER A 673 -13.55 -0.30 10.20
C SER A 673 -14.52 -1.41 9.86
N ALA A 674 -15.79 -1.08 9.69
CA ALA A 674 -16.83 -1.98 9.21
C ALA A 674 -17.35 -1.44 7.87
N SER A 675 -17.30 -2.25 6.83
CA SER A 675 -17.71 -1.88 5.49
C SER A 675 -18.70 -2.88 4.90
N TYR A 676 -19.72 -2.36 4.23
CA TYR A 676 -20.63 -3.12 3.39
C TYR A 676 -20.63 -2.56 1.98
N SER A 677 -20.46 -3.41 0.98
CA SER A 677 -20.53 -3.05 -0.42
C SER A 677 -21.56 -3.92 -1.15
N HIS A 678 -22.45 -3.29 -1.90
CA HIS A 678 -23.37 -3.93 -2.82
C HIS A 678 -23.08 -3.46 -4.25
N ASN A 679 -22.73 -4.41 -5.12
CA ASN A 679 -22.42 -4.14 -6.51
C ASN A 679 -23.49 -4.76 -7.41
N ARG A 680 -23.93 -4.04 -8.43
CA ARG A 680 -24.80 -4.51 -9.51
C ARG A 680 -24.08 -4.42 -10.82
N TYR A 681 -24.24 -5.44 -11.64
CA TYR A 681 -23.59 -5.59 -12.93
C TYR A 681 -24.65 -5.88 -14.00
N ASN A 682 -24.47 -5.35 -15.21
CA ASN A 682 -25.31 -5.65 -16.37
C ASN A 682 -24.80 -6.82 -17.20
N LEU A 683 -23.53 -7.19 -17.06
CA LEU A 683 -22.90 -8.30 -17.75
C LEU A 683 -22.35 -9.31 -16.74
N ILE A 684 -22.41 -10.60 -17.06
CA ILE A 684 -21.75 -11.69 -16.33
C ILE A 684 -20.75 -12.37 -17.26
N THR A 685 -19.62 -12.80 -16.74
CA THR A 685 -18.66 -13.59 -17.50
C THR A 685 -19.06 -15.05 -17.43
N GLU A 686 -19.36 -15.64 -18.59
CA GLU A 686 -19.56 -17.05 -18.77
C GLU A 686 -18.23 -17.74 -18.99
N ARG A 687 -18.06 -18.88 -18.32
CA ARG A 687 -16.90 -19.74 -18.49
C ARG A 687 -17.36 -21.09 -19.05
N ASN A 688 -16.74 -21.47 -20.16
CA ASN A 688 -16.96 -22.78 -20.79
C ASN A 688 -15.60 -23.47 -20.92
N TYR A 689 -15.57 -24.80 -20.73
CA TYR A 689 -14.37 -25.59 -20.93
C TYR A 689 -14.60 -26.55 -22.09
N LYS A 690 -13.74 -26.49 -23.09
CA LYS A 690 -13.84 -27.36 -24.27
C LYS A 690 -12.45 -27.60 -24.86
N ASP A 691 -12.18 -28.87 -25.23
CA ASP A 691 -10.94 -29.26 -25.91
C ASP A 691 -9.64 -28.75 -25.25
N GLY A 692 -9.60 -28.81 -23.91
CA GLY A 692 -8.44 -28.34 -23.12
C GLY A 692 -8.31 -26.82 -22.96
N ASN A 693 -9.25 -26.04 -23.49
CA ASN A 693 -9.25 -24.60 -23.43
C ASN A 693 -10.42 -24.04 -22.63
N PHE A 694 -10.18 -22.93 -21.94
CA PHE A 694 -11.22 -22.10 -21.31
C PHE A 694 -11.67 -21.01 -22.27
N TYR A 695 -12.96 -20.93 -22.47
CA TYR A 695 -13.59 -19.87 -23.25
C TYR A 695 -14.34 -18.94 -22.30
N LEU A 696 -13.88 -17.69 -22.22
CA LEU A 696 -14.50 -16.66 -21.42
C LEU A 696 -15.32 -15.74 -22.33
N SER A 697 -16.61 -15.64 -22.09
CA SER A 697 -17.49 -14.76 -22.84
C SER A 697 -18.31 -13.87 -21.92
N SER A 698 -18.52 -12.61 -22.32
CA SER A 698 -19.44 -11.73 -21.61
C SER A 698 -20.87 -11.98 -22.07
N VAL A 699 -21.80 -12.12 -21.12
CA VAL A 699 -23.23 -12.34 -21.37
C VAL A 699 -24.05 -11.24 -20.73
N GLU A 700 -25.05 -10.70 -21.43
CA GLU A 700 -25.99 -9.73 -20.89
C GLU A 700 -26.88 -10.35 -19.85
N ARG A 701 -26.56 -10.15 -18.58
CA ARG A 701 -27.33 -10.65 -17.46
C ARG A 701 -27.11 -9.80 -16.22
N ASN A 702 -28.17 -9.22 -15.75
CA ASN A 702 -28.12 -8.46 -14.49
C ASN A 702 -27.89 -9.40 -13.31
N HIS A 703 -26.91 -9.05 -12.47
CA HIS A 703 -26.63 -9.78 -11.25
C HIS A 703 -26.03 -8.84 -10.19
N SER A 704 -25.88 -9.34 -8.98
CA SER A 704 -25.30 -8.56 -7.88
C SER A 704 -24.31 -9.36 -7.06
N SER A 705 -23.44 -8.64 -6.38
CA SER A 705 -22.56 -9.18 -5.34
C SER A 705 -22.60 -8.35 -4.08
N HIS A 706 -22.36 -8.99 -2.94
CA HIS A 706 -22.31 -8.38 -1.62
C HIS A 706 -20.95 -8.64 -0.99
N SER A 707 -20.38 -7.65 -0.34
CA SER A 707 -19.13 -7.79 0.40
C SER A 707 -19.27 -7.14 1.78
N TYR A 708 -18.98 -7.90 2.81
CA TYR A 708 -18.95 -7.48 4.22
C TYR A 708 -17.51 -7.57 4.70
N THR A 709 -16.97 -6.50 5.27
CA THR A 709 -15.61 -6.48 5.80
C THR A 709 -15.58 -5.80 7.16
N LEU A 710 -14.98 -6.47 8.13
CA LEU A 710 -14.64 -5.91 9.44
C LEU A 710 -13.13 -5.99 9.60
N ASN A 711 -12.50 -4.84 9.82
CA ASN A 711 -11.06 -4.77 10.10
C ASN A 711 -10.83 -3.99 11.39
N THR A 712 -10.00 -4.50 12.28
CA THR A 712 -9.60 -3.78 13.49
C THR A 712 -8.10 -3.88 13.68
N ILE A 713 -7.48 -2.76 14.04
CA ILE A 713 -6.04 -2.65 14.27
C ILE A 713 -5.82 -2.00 15.63
N GLY A 714 -5.11 -2.70 16.50
CA GLY A 714 -4.67 -2.19 17.79
C GLY A 714 -3.14 -2.13 17.87
N SER A 715 -2.60 -1.06 18.43
CA SER A 715 -1.16 -0.93 18.68
C SER A 715 -0.92 -0.31 20.06
N LYS A 716 -0.03 -0.93 20.84
CA LYS A 716 0.31 -0.51 22.19
C LYS A 716 1.82 -0.47 22.38
N GLY A 717 2.34 0.65 22.83
CA GLY A 717 3.68 0.79 23.39
C GLY A 717 3.67 0.63 24.91
N ILE A 718 4.61 -0.11 25.46
CA ILE A 718 4.84 -0.25 26.90
C ILE A 718 6.26 0.25 27.17
N TYR A 719 6.34 1.48 27.67
CA TYR A 719 7.60 2.21 27.83
C TYR A 719 8.60 1.46 28.72
N ASP A 720 8.18 1.04 29.91
CA ASP A 720 9.05 0.42 30.92
C ASP A 720 9.70 -0.87 30.46
N TRP A 721 9.06 -1.57 29.53
CA TRP A 721 9.55 -2.82 28.95
C TRP A 721 10.19 -2.66 27.58
N ASN A 722 10.19 -1.44 27.05
CA ASN A 722 10.59 -1.11 25.68
C ASN A 722 9.95 -2.09 24.66
N LEU A 723 8.63 -2.30 24.84
CA LEU A 723 7.83 -3.28 24.13
C LEU A 723 6.79 -2.55 23.28
N LYS A 724 6.67 -2.94 22.02
CA LYS A 724 5.54 -2.59 21.15
C LYS A 724 4.81 -3.86 20.76
N THR A 725 3.49 -3.86 20.94
CA THR A 725 2.61 -4.90 20.42
C THR A 725 1.61 -4.30 19.44
N SER A 726 1.24 -5.04 18.41
CA SER A 726 0.11 -4.71 17.55
C SER A 726 -0.63 -5.97 17.14
N LEU A 727 -1.93 -5.81 16.91
CA LEU A 727 -2.82 -6.86 16.46
C LEU A 727 -3.72 -6.28 15.37
N GLU A 728 -3.76 -6.96 14.22
CA GLU A 728 -4.72 -6.70 13.16
C GLU A 728 -5.62 -7.92 13.01
N LEU A 729 -6.94 -7.70 12.94
CA LEU A 729 -7.94 -8.71 12.69
C LEU A 729 -8.79 -8.27 11.50
N THR A 730 -8.91 -9.14 10.51
CA THR A 730 -9.77 -8.94 9.35
C THR A 730 -10.76 -10.10 9.22
N LEU A 731 -12.04 -9.76 9.11
CA LEU A 731 -13.11 -10.67 8.75
C LEU A 731 -13.74 -10.17 7.46
N ALA A 732 -13.93 -11.05 6.48
CA ALA A 732 -14.61 -10.69 5.25
C ALA A 732 -15.51 -11.83 4.77
N ARG A 733 -16.66 -11.44 4.19
CA ARG A 733 -17.56 -12.34 3.48
C ARG A 733 -17.92 -11.71 2.13
N ASN A 734 -17.77 -12.47 1.07
CA ASN A 734 -18.14 -12.09 -0.27
C ASN A 734 -19.16 -13.09 -0.82
N GLU A 735 -20.26 -12.58 -1.36
CA GLU A 735 -21.34 -13.38 -1.95
C GLU A 735 -21.66 -12.83 -3.34
N GLY A 736 -21.95 -13.70 -4.29
CA GLY A 736 -22.25 -13.27 -5.65
C GLY A 736 -22.70 -14.43 -6.53
N LYS A 737 -22.74 -14.17 -7.82
CA LYS A 737 -23.14 -15.13 -8.84
C LYS A 737 -22.04 -15.33 -9.87
N GLN A 738 -21.91 -16.55 -10.35
CA GLN A 738 -21.03 -16.93 -11.47
C GLN A 738 -21.87 -17.66 -12.54
N LEU A 739 -21.40 -17.65 -13.77
CA LEU A 739 -22.04 -18.33 -14.90
C LEU A 739 -21.04 -19.33 -15.48
N ASN A 740 -21.36 -20.61 -15.39
CA ASN A 740 -20.56 -21.69 -15.91
C ASN A 740 -21.43 -22.56 -16.82
N GLU A 741 -21.04 -22.76 -18.08
CA GLU A 741 -21.75 -23.59 -19.05
C GLU A 741 -23.27 -23.31 -19.12
N GLY A 742 -23.62 -22.02 -19.17
CA GLY A 742 -25.02 -21.57 -19.24
C GLY A 742 -25.78 -21.58 -17.90
N ILE A 743 -25.20 -22.11 -16.82
CA ILE A 743 -25.85 -22.26 -15.51
C ILE A 743 -25.31 -21.23 -14.54
N VAL A 744 -26.21 -20.52 -13.90
CA VAL A 744 -25.87 -19.56 -12.84
C VAL A 744 -25.79 -20.26 -11.49
N GLN A 745 -24.68 -20.07 -10.82
CA GLN A 745 -24.42 -20.59 -9.49
C GLN A 745 -24.17 -19.43 -8.52
N ASP A 746 -24.69 -19.55 -7.31
CA ASP A 746 -24.32 -18.66 -6.23
C ASP A 746 -22.98 -19.09 -5.64
N TYR A 747 -22.17 -18.13 -5.18
CA TYR A 747 -20.96 -18.42 -4.44
C TYR A 747 -20.88 -17.61 -3.16
N ARG A 748 -20.23 -18.19 -2.15
CA ARG A 748 -19.87 -17.53 -0.91
C ARG A 748 -18.41 -17.82 -0.58
N TYR A 749 -17.69 -16.77 -0.18
CA TYR A 749 -16.29 -16.81 0.22
C TYR A 749 -16.13 -16.12 1.56
N ASP A 750 -15.68 -16.88 2.57
CA ASP A 750 -15.44 -16.41 3.94
C ASP A 750 -13.94 -16.34 4.22
N TYR A 751 -13.50 -15.25 4.79
CA TYR A 751 -12.09 -14.99 5.11
C TYR A 751 -11.93 -14.47 6.52
N LEU A 752 -11.01 -15.08 7.28
CA LEU A 752 -10.52 -14.61 8.58
C LEU A 752 -9.00 -14.43 8.48
N CYS A 753 -8.47 -13.33 8.99
CA CYS A 753 -7.03 -13.11 9.13
C CYS A 753 -6.71 -12.43 10.45
N ILE A 754 -5.70 -12.94 11.16
CA ILE A 754 -5.21 -12.42 12.44
C ILE A 754 -3.69 -12.21 12.31
N GLU A 755 -3.22 -10.98 12.52
CA GLU A 755 -1.81 -10.62 12.41
C GLU A 755 -1.27 -9.99 13.70
N PRO A 756 -0.78 -10.79 14.67
CA PRO A 756 -0.05 -10.27 15.81
C PRO A 756 1.39 -9.88 15.42
N LYS A 757 1.86 -8.75 15.95
CA LYS A 757 3.27 -8.31 15.84
C LYS A 757 3.75 -7.83 17.19
N ILE A 758 4.96 -8.24 17.58
CA ILE A 758 5.62 -7.87 18.83
C ILE A 758 7.05 -7.45 18.51
N VAL A 759 7.45 -6.28 18.98
CA VAL A 759 8.85 -5.84 18.96
C VAL A 759 9.24 -5.55 20.40
N TRP A 760 10.22 -6.27 20.91
CA TRP A 760 10.66 -6.20 22.30
C TRP A 760 12.17 -6.02 22.38
N ALA A 761 12.59 -4.91 22.97
CA ALA A 761 13.99 -4.57 23.15
C ALA A 761 14.27 -4.19 24.62
N PRO A 762 14.23 -5.16 25.57
CA PRO A 762 14.35 -4.91 27.01
C PRO A 762 15.73 -4.35 27.41
N SER A 763 16.72 -4.56 26.57
CA SER A 763 18.09 -4.08 26.82
C SER A 763 18.81 -3.75 25.52
N VAL A 764 19.95 -3.06 25.63
CA VAL A 764 20.83 -2.77 24.49
C VAL A 764 21.35 -4.06 23.83
N PHE A 765 21.48 -5.13 24.64
CA PHE A 765 22.08 -6.40 24.20
C PHE A 765 21.07 -7.32 23.48
N PHE A 766 19.77 -7.17 23.74
CA PHE A 766 18.75 -8.10 23.27
C PHE A 766 17.59 -7.39 22.56
N GLU A 767 17.18 -7.92 21.43
CA GLU A 767 15.95 -7.53 20.71
C GLU A 767 15.27 -8.76 20.14
N ALA A 768 13.97 -8.86 20.28
CA ALA A 768 13.13 -9.89 19.70
C ALA A 768 12.01 -9.26 18.86
N GLU A 769 11.83 -9.72 17.64
CA GLU A 769 10.70 -9.38 16.79
C GLU A 769 9.93 -10.64 16.45
N TYR A 770 8.64 -10.67 16.78
CA TYR A 770 7.71 -11.72 16.39
C TYR A 770 6.62 -11.15 15.51
N LYS A 771 6.34 -11.83 14.40
CA LYS A 771 5.23 -11.54 13.50
C LYS A 771 4.58 -12.85 13.10
N ALA A 772 3.25 -12.90 13.13
CA ALA A 772 2.52 -14.03 12.57
C ALA A 772 1.35 -13.51 11.70
N THR A 773 0.94 -14.36 10.77
CA THR A 773 -0.32 -14.25 10.02
C THR A 773 -1.01 -15.59 10.15
N VAL A 774 -2.21 -15.58 10.69
CA VAL A 774 -3.08 -16.74 10.79
C VAL A 774 -4.31 -16.45 9.96
N SER A 775 -4.51 -17.20 8.89
CA SER A 775 -5.66 -17.02 8.01
C SER A 775 -6.48 -18.29 7.87
N CYS A 776 -7.76 -18.12 7.64
CA CYS A 776 -8.71 -19.18 7.34
C CYS A 776 -9.60 -18.75 6.19
N VAL A 777 -9.71 -19.61 5.20
CA VAL A 777 -10.52 -19.41 4.00
C VAL A 777 -11.49 -20.56 3.85
N GLY A 778 -12.75 -20.25 3.58
CA GLY A 778 -13.78 -21.23 3.33
C GLY A 778 -14.93 -20.66 2.53
N GLY A 779 -15.97 -21.44 2.28
CA GLY A 779 -17.13 -20.95 1.56
C GLY A 779 -17.96 -22.05 0.93
N GLY A 780 -18.61 -21.74 -0.20
CA GLY A 780 -19.42 -22.70 -0.98
C GLY A 780 -19.75 -22.20 -2.37
N ILE A 781 -20.06 -23.12 -3.26
CA ILE A 781 -20.41 -22.88 -4.65
C ILE A 781 -21.70 -23.67 -4.94
N GLY A 782 -22.77 -22.98 -5.40
CA GLY A 782 -24.09 -23.57 -5.56
C GLY A 782 -24.68 -24.02 -4.22
N GLU A 783 -25.64 -24.93 -4.26
CA GLU A 783 -26.30 -25.48 -3.08
C GLU A 783 -25.53 -26.67 -2.46
N ASP A 784 -24.81 -27.44 -3.29
CA ASP A 784 -24.25 -28.73 -2.93
C ASP A 784 -22.75 -28.75 -2.65
N THR A 785 -21.97 -27.75 -3.10
CA THR A 785 -20.52 -27.72 -2.95
C THR A 785 -20.08 -26.82 -1.81
N SER A 786 -19.81 -27.43 -0.64
CA SER A 786 -19.15 -26.74 0.48
C SER A 786 -17.64 -26.88 0.36
N LEU A 787 -16.94 -25.75 0.43
CA LEU A 787 -15.48 -25.71 0.51
C LEU A 787 -15.05 -25.88 1.96
N ASP A 788 -14.27 -26.91 2.25
CA ASP A 788 -13.71 -27.15 3.60
C ASP A 788 -12.83 -25.94 3.99
N PRO A 789 -12.91 -25.46 5.24
CA PRO A 789 -12.03 -24.37 5.69
C PRO A 789 -10.55 -24.77 5.62
N LEU A 790 -9.75 -23.94 4.95
CA LEU A 790 -8.29 -24.08 4.91
C LEU A 790 -7.63 -23.08 5.85
N TRP A 791 -6.79 -23.59 6.72
CA TRP A 791 -5.99 -22.79 7.62
C TRP A 791 -4.57 -22.59 7.09
N GLU A 792 -4.09 -21.39 7.20
CA GLU A 792 -2.72 -21.02 6.93
C GLU A 792 -2.14 -20.30 8.15
N VAL A 793 -0.94 -20.71 8.58
CA VAL A 793 -0.19 -20.05 9.64
C VAL A 793 1.21 -19.75 9.12
N ALA A 794 1.56 -18.50 9.03
CA ALA A 794 2.89 -18.03 8.70
C ALA A 794 3.43 -17.22 9.88
N GLN A 795 4.52 -17.66 10.50
CA GLN A 795 5.09 -16.95 11.63
C GLN A 795 6.61 -16.82 11.51
N ARG A 796 7.12 -15.68 11.99
CA ARG A 796 8.53 -15.37 12.01
C ARG A 796 8.94 -14.87 13.40
N LEU A 797 10.01 -15.42 13.93
CA LEU A 797 10.70 -14.93 15.11
C LEU A 797 12.13 -14.54 14.72
N THR A 798 12.51 -13.30 15.02
CA THR A 798 13.87 -12.81 14.84
C THR A 798 14.44 -12.42 16.20
N LEU A 799 15.57 -12.99 16.58
CA LEU A 799 16.31 -12.67 17.79
C LEU A 799 17.63 -12.02 17.41
N SER A 800 17.92 -10.88 18.02
CA SER A 800 19.19 -10.16 17.83
C SER A 800 19.89 -10.00 19.19
N LEU A 801 21.08 -10.53 19.29
CA LEU A 801 21.97 -10.44 20.45
C LEU A 801 23.17 -9.58 20.08
N GLU A 802 23.50 -8.55 20.86
CA GLU A 802 24.65 -7.68 20.62
C GLU A 802 25.63 -7.76 21.80
N PHE A 803 26.86 -8.10 21.50
CA PHE A 803 27.98 -8.11 22.46
C PHE A 803 29.09 -7.22 21.93
N HIS A 804 29.32 -6.10 22.62
CA HIS A 804 30.22 -5.04 22.14
C HIS A 804 29.81 -4.57 20.75
N ASP A 805 30.66 -4.69 19.75
CA ASP A 805 30.41 -4.28 18.37
C ASP A 805 29.96 -5.44 17.47
N THR A 806 29.59 -6.58 18.06
CA THR A 806 29.18 -7.79 17.33
C THR A 806 27.72 -8.11 17.59
N GLU A 807 26.91 -8.16 16.53
CA GLU A 807 25.51 -8.57 16.55
C GLU A 807 25.39 -9.98 15.97
N PHE A 808 24.81 -10.89 16.75
CA PHE A 808 24.36 -12.20 16.31
C PHE A 808 22.85 -12.14 16.09
N ARG A 809 22.38 -12.51 14.90
CA ARG A 809 20.96 -12.52 14.56
C ARG A 809 20.52 -13.90 14.09
N LEU A 810 19.48 -14.42 14.70
CA LEU A 810 18.80 -15.66 14.35
C LEU A 810 17.37 -15.33 13.90
N SER A 811 16.94 -15.82 12.74
CA SER A 811 15.57 -15.72 12.28
C SER A 811 15.01 -17.10 11.98
N GLY A 812 13.92 -17.45 12.62
CA GLY A 812 13.15 -18.67 12.38
C GLY A 812 11.81 -18.32 11.70
N GLU A 813 11.45 -19.05 10.67
CA GLU A 813 10.14 -18.94 10.00
C GLU A 813 9.47 -20.32 10.04
N HIS A 814 8.19 -20.32 10.36
CA HIS A 814 7.36 -21.51 10.36
C HIS A 814 6.13 -21.26 9.50
N PHE A 815 5.83 -22.20 8.60
CA PHE A 815 4.68 -22.17 7.72
C PHE A 815 3.90 -23.48 7.88
N TYR A 816 2.63 -23.33 8.19
CA TYR A 816 1.64 -24.41 8.19
C TYR A 816 0.52 -24.05 7.22
N ASN A 817 0.18 -24.96 6.31
CA ASN A 817 -0.93 -24.80 5.37
C ASN A 817 -1.72 -26.07 5.26
N ASP A 818 -3.04 -25.98 5.34
CA ASP A 818 -3.93 -27.03 4.88
C ASP A 818 -3.92 -27.06 3.35
N LEU A 819 -3.55 -28.19 2.77
CA LEU A 819 -3.64 -28.42 1.30
C LEU A 819 -4.99 -29.01 0.93
N SER A 820 -5.59 -29.79 1.81
CA SER A 820 -6.94 -30.34 1.76
C SER A 820 -7.36 -30.74 3.18
N LYS A 821 -8.55 -31.28 3.35
CA LYS A 821 -9.10 -31.73 4.65
C LYS A 821 -8.16 -32.64 5.43
N ASN A 822 -7.39 -33.49 4.74
CA ASN A 822 -6.52 -34.49 5.35
C ASN A 822 -5.03 -34.32 5.03
N GLN A 823 -4.67 -33.27 4.30
CA GLN A 823 -3.29 -33.01 3.90
C GLN A 823 -2.89 -31.62 4.35
N HIS A 824 -1.75 -31.53 4.99
CA HIS A 824 -1.16 -30.26 5.42
C HIS A 824 0.33 -30.23 5.15
N LEU A 825 0.86 -29.03 4.98
CA LEU A 825 2.28 -28.76 4.87
C LEU A 825 2.76 -28.11 6.16
N ASN A 826 3.92 -28.55 6.65
CA ASN A 826 4.59 -27.97 7.79
C ASN A 826 6.07 -27.76 7.45
N ILE A 827 6.50 -26.51 7.31
CA ILE A 827 7.86 -26.17 6.92
C ILE A 827 8.49 -25.20 7.91
N TRP A 828 9.74 -25.50 8.27
CA TRP A 828 10.60 -24.61 9.03
C TRP A 828 11.76 -24.12 8.17
N LEU A 829 12.03 -22.81 8.23
CA LEU A 829 13.17 -22.16 7.62
C LEU A 829 13.94 -21.41 8.72
N ALA A 830 15.25 -21.36 8.61
CA ALA A 830 16.07 -20.61 9.55
C ALA A 830 17.21 -19.89 8.82
N ASP A 831 17.51 -18.68 9.29
CA ASP A 831 18.64 -17.87 8.86
C ASP A 831 19.48 -17.46 10.07
N VAL A 832 20.79 -17.42 9.90
CA VAL A 832 21.72 -16.91 10.89
C VAL A 832 22.57 -15.82 10.22
N SER A 833 22.85 -14.76 10.96
CA SER A 833 23.85 -13.76 10.54
C SER A 833 24.67 -13.24 11.69
N LEU A 834 25.95 -13.02 11.43
CA LEU A 834 26.91 -12.40 12.31
C LEU A 834 27.30 -11.06 11.69
N ILE A 835 27.23 -9.97 12.45
CA ILE A 835 27.56 -8.62 11.99
C ILE A 835 28.55 -8.03 12.99
N HIS A 836 29.69 -7.57 12.48
CA HIS A 836 30.74 -6.94 13.29
C HIS A 836 31.00 -5.52 12.81
N LYS A 837 31.01 -4.55 13.71
CA LYS A 837 31.23 -3.12 13.43
C LYS A 837 32.62 -2.71 13.89
N VAL A 838 33.37 -2.05 13.02
CA VAL A 838 34.68 -1.46 13.34
C VAL A 838 34.71 -0.03 12.82
N GLY A 839 34.43 0.91 13.69
CA GLY A 839 34.32 2.30 13.30
C GLY A 839 33.24 2.53 12.22
N LYS A 840 33.67 2.93 11.02
CA LYS A 840 32.78 3.15 9.87
C LYS A 840 32.56 1.91 9.01
N TRP A 841 33.25 0.80 9.33
CA TRP A 841 33.13 -0.47 8.61
C TRP A 841 32.14 -1.39 9.30
N ARG A 842 31.42 -2.15 8.50
CA ARG A 842 30.54 -3.22 8.96
C ARG A 842 30.80 -4.46 8.11
N PHE A 843 31.18 -5.55 8.76
CA PHE A 843 31.36 -6.86 8.18
C PHE A 843 30.17 -7.73 8.53
N ALA A 844 29.59 -8.43 7.57
CA ALA A 844 28.51 -9.33 7.84
C ALA A 844 28.72 -10.68 7.15
N ALA A 845 28.47 -11.76 7.88
CA ALA A 845 28.41 -13.11 7.35
C ALA A 845 27.01 -13.66 7.62
N SER A 846 26.38 -14.31 6.66
CA SER A 846 25.05 -14.89 6.82
C SER A 846 24.92 -16.24 6.14
N ALA A 847 24.11 -17.10 6.74
CA ALA A 847 23.66 -18.36 6.17
C ALA A 847 22.13 -18.34 6.15
N ILE A 848 21.55 -18.52 4.98
CA ILE A 848 20.12 -18.42 4.69
C ILE A 848 19.61 -19.83 4.37
N ASN A 849 18.36 -20.14 4.78
CA ASN A 849 17.71 -21.43 4.58
C ASN A 849 18.58 -22.60 5.09
N LEU A 850 18.95 -22.57 6.37
CA LEU A 850 19.86 -23.57 6.98
C LEU A 850 19.36 -25.02 6.81
N PHE A 851 18.05 -25.23 6.77
CA PHE A 851 17.44 -26.55 6.59
C PHE A 851 17.37 -27.02 5.14
N ASN A 852 17.83 -26.18 4.20
CA ASN A 852 17.86 -26.45 2.75
C ASN A 852 16.52 -26.94 2.20
N LYS A 853 15.42 -26.28 2.56
CA LYS A 853 14.10 -26.59 1.98
C LYS A 853 14.03 -26.05 0.56
N GLU A 854 13.62 -26.90 -0.38
CA GLU A 854 13.68 -26.56 -1.82
C GLU A 854 12.31 -26.25 -2.42
N GLN A 855 11.23 -26.58 -1.73
CA GLN A 855 9.87 -26.42 -2.25
C GLN A 855 8.89 -26.00 -1.15
N TYR A 856 7.92 -25.19 -1.55
CA TYR A 856 6.76 -24.81 -0.76
C TYR A 856 5.48 -25.13 -1.53
N ARG A 857 4.46 -25.64 -0.85
CA ARG A 857 3.14 -25.94 -1.40
C ARG A 857 2.07 -25.19 -0.62
N TYR A 858 1.02 -24.76 -1.33
CA TYR A 858 -0.13 -24.10 -0.75
C TYR A 858 -1.39 -24.34 -1.58
N THR A 859 -2.55 -24.23 -0.94
CA THR A 859 -3.85 -24.30 -1.62
C THR A 859 -4.60 -23.00 -1.36
N LEU A 860 -5.21 -22.47 -2.41
CA LEU A 860 -6.10 -21.31 -2.36
C LEU A 860 -7.45 -21.70 -2.92
N TYR A 861 -8.52 -21.14 -2.33
CA TYR A 861 -9.84 -21.18 -2.91
C TYR A 861 -10.18 -19.85 -3.57
N SER A 862 -10.86 -19.92 -4.71
CA SER A 862 -11.57 -18.80 -5.31
C SER A 862 -13.04 -19.17 -5.45
N ALA A 863 -13.85 -18.22 -5.91
CA ALA A 863 -15.26 -18.45 -6.19
C ALA A 863 -15.54 -19.56 -7.23
N VAL A 864 -14.53 -19.99 -8.00
CA VAL A 864 -14.71 -20.86 -9.16
C VAL A 864 -13.81 -22.09 -9.17
N GLN A 865 -12.76 -22.10 -8.33
CA GLN A 865 -11.75 -23.16 -8.39
C GLN A 865 -11.00 -23.34 -7.06
N SER A 866 -10.48 -24.55 -6.87
CA SER A 866 -9.38 -24.84 -5.94
C SER A 866 -8.07 -24.83 -6.70
N TYR A 867 -7.07 -24.16 -6.17
CA TYR A 867 -5.76 -23.99 -6.77
C TYR A 867 -4.69 -24.44 -5.79
N THR A 868 -4.13 -25.62 -5.99
CA THR A 868 -2.98 -26.13 -5.23
C THR A 868 -1.72 -25.89 -6.03
N SER A 869 -0.78 -25.15 -5.48
CA SER A 869 0.47 -24.81 -6.16
C SER A 869 1.68 -25.21 -5.35
N TRP A 870 2.75 -25.54 -6.06
CA TRP A 870 4.09 -25.64 -5.49
C TRP A 870 5.04 -24.67 -6.16
N ILE A 871 6.03 -24.21 -5.42
CA ILE A 871 7.06 -23.29 -5.91
C ILE A 871 8.43 -23.66 -5.38
N LYS A 872 9.45 -23.54 -6.24
CA LYS A 872 10.84 -23.71 -5.86
C LYS A 872 11.27 -22.59 -4.92
N LEU A 873 11.90 -22.97 -3.79
CA LEU A 873 12.55 -22.06 -2.86
C LEU A 873 14.03 -21.87 -3.21
N ARG A 874 14.57 -20.74 -2.83
CA ARG A 874 16.02 -20.53 -2.83
C ARG A 874 16.66 -21.53 -1.87
N PRO A 875 17.72 -22.26 -2.28
CA PRO A 875 18.38 -23.26 -1.46
C PRO A 875 19.17 -22.62 -0.31
N ARG A 876 19.97 -23.40 0.39
CA ARG A 876 20.90 -22.86 1.38
C ARG A 876 21.93 -21.98 0.71
N GLU A 877 22.13 -20.78 1.27
CA GLU A 877 23.03 -19.77 0.73
C GLU A 877 23.92 -19.20 1.81
N PHE A 878 25.18 -18.95 1.47
CA PHE A 878 26.16 -18.31 2.33
C PHE A 878 26.61 -17.00 1.69
N MET A 879 26.61 -15.92 2.47
CA MET A 879 26.99 -14.59 2.02
C MET A 879 27.93 -13.92 3.01
N VAL A 880 28.94 -13.25 2.49
CA VAL A 880 29.81 -12.33 3.23
C VAL A 880 29.71 -10.96 2.57
N SER A 881 29.56 -9.91 3.37
CA SER A 881 29.51 -8.54 2.86
C SER A 881 30.28 -7.57 3.73
N VAL A 882 30.78 -6.53 3.09
CA VAL A 882 31.49 -5.42 3.71
C VAL A 882 30.77 -4.13 3.33
N GLN A 883 30.45 -3.32 4.30
CA GLN A 883 29.83 -2.01 4.14
C GLN A 883 30.72 -0.93 4.76
N TYR A 884 30.94 0.14 4.03
CA TYR A 884 31.59 1.36 4.53
C TYR A 884 30.61 2.52 4.48
N GLN A 885 30.61 3.33 5.54
CA GLN A 885 29.66 4.42 5.65
C GLN A 885 30.33 5.66 6.28
N TRP A 886 30.27 6.81 5.60
CA TRP A 886 30.84 8.09 6.06
C TRP A 886 29.95 9.29 5.84
#